data_cca70268cb82a2bfc09c02c427d165b3
#
_entry.id   cca70268cb82a2bfc09c02c427d165b3
#
_cell.length_a   1.000
_cell.length_b   1.000
_cell.length_c   1.000
_cell.angle_alpha   90.00
_cell.angle_beta   90.00
_cell.angle_gamma   90.00
#
_symmetry.space_group_name_H-M   'P 1'
#
loop_
_entity.id
_entity.type
_entity.pdbx_description
1 polymer ?
#
loop_
_entity_poly.entity_id
_entity_poly.type
_entity_poly.pdbx_seq_one_letter_code
_entity_poly.pdbx_strand_id
1 'polypeptide(L)'
;MPPPAHRRRRTAVTVATAAALALGAGALTLPGPGDGATATAAPVSSASSDAPSGARLAERLDRGVVSVGGPDGNLVTWRLLGGDDPATAFNVYRDGELLTPEPLTGATNHLDPDAPADASYTVAAVVGGQEQPPSAPSLTFADGSLDVPLDRPEGGSVNGSAYTYDANDASVGDLDGDGRYEIVLKWDPTNARDNSQSGHTGPVLVDAYTLDGTRLWRIDLGANIRAGAHYTQFQVYDYDGDGSAEVAMKTADGTRDGEGTVIGDAGADHRNSGGYVLSGPEYLTVFEGATGRALDTADYAPGRGNVADWGDGYGNRVDRFLAGTAYLDGENPSMVFSRGYYTRAVIAAWDFRDGELTRRWVFDSDDPGNGAYAGQGFHSLSVADADGDGRDEVMFGAAAVDDDGTGLWVTGHGHGDALHVGDFVPDRPGLEVYGVGENTASPDAWLADAATGDVLWTLGSGNDNGRGVAGDVWAGSPGAEFWSSSVSGLRGADGDEVGPKPGSANFLVWWDGDASRELLDGTRIDEYDPDGSTRLLDGEGVASNNGTKATPALSGDILGDWREEVVWRTADNTALRIYSTPHETDLRVPTLVHDTQYRVALAWQNTAYNQPPHPSFALGDTAAEGAGAPWPDIRHP
;
A
#
# COMPACT_ATOMS: atom_id res chain seq x y z
N MET A 1 -58.90 12.40 -1.84
CA MET A 1 -58.96 10.94 -2.14
C MET A 1 -57.55 10.41 -1.83
N PRO A 2 -57.39 9.53 -0.83
CA PRO A 2 -56.09 8.93 -0.52
C PRO A 2 -55.87 7.67 -1.40
N PRO A 3 -54.63 7.26 -1.70
CA PRO A 3 -54.34 6.06 -2.48
C PRO A 3 -54.39 4.77 -1.62
N PRO A 4 -54.57 3.59 -2.24
CA PRO A 4 -54.87 2.35 -1.55
C PRO A 4 -53.65 1.65 -0.96
N ALA A 5 -53.86 0.95 0.16
CA ALA A 5 -52.88 0.17 0.89
C ALA A 5 -52.56 -1.16 0.18
N HIS A 6 -51.28 -1.46 -0.01
CA HIS A 6 -50.81 -2.77 -0.44
C HIS A 6 -50.56 -3.72 0.75
N ARG A 7 -51.29 -4.82 0.74
CA ARG A 7 -51.18 -5.96 1.67
C ARG A 7 -49.81 -6.67 1.51
N ARG A 8 -49.07 -6.77 2.55
CA ARG A 8 -47.91 -7.67 2.68
C ARG A 8 -48.42 -9.12 2.90
N ARG A 9 -48.04 -10.03 2.01
CA ARG A 9 -48.16 -11.48 2.24
C ARG A 9 -46.96 -11.94 3.06
N ARG A 10 -47.21 -12.54 4.22
CA ARG A 10 -46.22 -13.27 5.02
C ARG A 10 -46.12 -14.68 4.48
N THR A 11 -44.92 -15.10 4.07
CA THR A 11 -44.63 -16.50 3.75
C THR A 11 -44.03 -17.13 5.01
N ALA A 12 -44.65 -18.17 5.50
CA ALA A 12 -44.14 -18.95 6.64
C ALA A 12 -43.10 -19.93 6.14
N VAL A 13 -41.93 -19.93 6.76
CA VAL A 13 -40.88 -20.95 6.57
C VAL A 13 -41.04 -21.99 7.67
N THR A 14 -41.24 -23.22 7.26
CA THR A 14 -41.40 -24.40 8.13
C THR A 14 -40.01 -24.91 8.51
N VAL A 15 -39.73 -24.95 9.82
CA VAL A 15 -38.52 -25.56 10.40
C VAL A 15 -38.74 -27.08 10.46
N ALA A 16 -37.86 -27.83 9.81
CA ALA A 16 -37.79 -29.28 9.94
C ALA A 16 -36.75 -29.66 11.02
N THR A 17 -37.25 -30.27 12.06
CA THR A 17 -36.47 -30.86 13.16
C THR A 17 -35.89 -32.21 12.72
N ALA A 18 -34.58 -32.38 12.78
CA ALA A 18 -33.93 -33.70 12.65
C ALA A 18 -33.49 -34.23 14.01
N ALA A 19 -33.85 -35.47 14.24
CA ALA A 19 -33.68 -36.15 15.54
C ALA A 19 -32.26 -36.64 15.77
N ALA A 20 -31.83 -36.55 17.04
CA ALA A 20 -30.61 -37.16 17.53
C ALA A 20 -30.73 -38.68 17.68
N LEU A 21 -29.73 -39.41 17.25
CA LEU A 21 -29.51 -40.83 17.60
C LEU A 21 -28.21 -40.91 18.46
N ALA A 22 -28.42 -41.33 19.71
CA ALA A 22 -27.37 -41.71 20.64
C ALA A 22 -27.06 -43.20 20.49
N LEU A 23 -25.80 -43.58 20.49
CA LEU A 23 -25.27 -44.93 20.76
C LEU A 23 -23.78 -44.79 21.12
N GLY A 24 -23.40 -45.09 22.32
CA GLY A 24 -22.90 -46.35 22.81
C GLY A 24 -21.54 -46.12 23.48
N ALA A 25 -21.54 -46.07 24.82
CA ALA A 25 -20.31 -46.05 25.63
C ALA A 25 -19.53 -47.38 25.53
N GLY A 26 -18.27 -47.31 25.10
CA GLY A 26 -17.32 -48.38 25.27
C GLY A 26 -16.18 -47.94 26.20
N ALA A 27 -16.11 -48.50 27.38
CA ALA A 27 -15.03 -48.28 28.34
C ALA A 27 -13.78 -48.99 27.88
N LEU A 28 -12.67 -48.32 27.77
CA LEU A 28 -11.32 -48.88 27.63
C LEU A 28 -10.50 -48.46 28.84
N THR A 29 -10.00 -49.45 29.55
CA THR A 29 -9.16 -49.37 30.72
C THR A 29 -7.78 -48.81 30.42
N LEU A 30 -7.32 -47.85 31.23
CA LEU A 30 -5.96 -47.32 31.25
C LEU A 30 -5.00 -48.30 31.94
N PRO A 31 -3.79 -48.55 31.46
CA PRO A 31 -2.70 -49.11 32.27
C PRO A 31 -1.97 -47.97 33.01
N GLY A 32 -1.53 -48.32 34.22
CA GLY A 32 -0.89 -47.45 35.19
C GLY A 32 0.56 -47.02 34.83
N PRO A 33 1.18 -46.18 35.68
CA PRO A 33 2.37 -45.42 35.34
C PRO A 33 3.66 -46.24 35.30
N GLY A 34 4.38 -46.17 34.21
CA GLY A 34 5.72 -46.65 34.05
C GLY A 34 6.72 -45.51 33.88
N ASP A 35 7.81 -45.64 34.55
CA ASP A 35 8.98 -44.82 34.81
C ASP A 35 9.41 -43.80 33.75
N GLY A 36 9.85 -42.65 34.28
CA GLY A 36 10.37 -41.51 33.56
C GLY A 36 11.57 -41.81 32.63
N ALA A 37 11.42 -41.36 31.39
CA ALA A 37 12.54 -41.03 30.54
C ALA A 37 12.53 -39.51 30.37
N THR A 38 13.47 -38.83 30.99
CA THR A 38 13.82 -37.45 30.71
C THR A 38 14.26 -37.33 29.25
N ALA A 39 13.39 -36.84 28.40
CA ALA A 39 13.80 -36.34 27.08
C ALA A 39 14.65 -35.09 27.30
N THR A 40 15.97 -35.23 27.10
CA THR A 40 16.85 -34.09 26.89
C THR A 40 16.41 -33.40 25.60
N ALA A 41 15.90 -32.19 25.69
CA ALA A 41 15.72 -31.32 24.55
C ALA A 41 17.08 -31.18 23.86
N ALA A 42 17.12 -31.50 22.56
CA ALA A 42 18.25 -31.15 21.72
C ALA A 42 18.39 -29.61 21.74
N PRO A 43 19.62 -29.09 21.76
CA PRO A 43 19.78 -27.65 21.66
C PRO A 43 19.19 -27.20 20.31
N VAL A 44 18.27 -26.28 20.35
CA VAL A 44 17.87 -25.51 19.18
C VAL A 44 19.15 -24.83 18.70
N SER A 45 19.61 -25.23 17.52
CA SER A 45 20.69 -24.55 16.82
C SER A 45 20.16 -23.13 16.57
N SER A 46 20.68 -22.15 17.28
CA SER A 46 20.54 -20.77 16.87
C SER A 46 21.16 -20.67 15.48
N ALA A 47 20.32 -20.53 14.46
CA ALA A 47 20.77 -20.04 13.18
C ALA A 47 21.48 -18.72 13.48
N SER A 48 22.75 -18.62 13.15
CA SER A 48 23.46 -17.35 13.12
C SER A 48 22.82 -16.57 11.98
N SER A 49 21.93 -15.64 12.30
CA SER A 49 21.55 -14.59 11.36
C SER A 49 22.83 -13.78 11.10
N ASP A 50 23.47 -14.03 9.96
CA ASP A 50 24.40 -13.03 9.43
C ASP A 50 23.52 -11.86 9.00
N ALA A 51 23.37 -10.86 9.88
CA ALA A 51 22.71 -9.61 9.53
C ALA A 51 23.37 -9.05 8.26
N PRO A 52 22.60 -8.50 7.31
CA PRO A 52 23.17 -7.87 6.12
C PRO A 52 24.18 -6.80 6.56
N SER A 53 25.29 -6.72 5.85
CA SER A 53 26.38 -5.81 6.19
C SER A 53 26.34 -4.49 5.43
N GLY A 54 25.31 -4.29 4.57
CA GLY A 54 25.17 -3.17 3.65
C GLY A 54 23.93 -2.32 3.90
N ALA A 55 24.02 -1.05 3.57
CA ALA A 55 22.87 -0.14 3.53
C ALA A 55 21.90 -0.55 2.40
N ARG A 56 20.58 -0.36 2.61
CA ARG A 56 19.54 -0.65 1.62
C ARG A 56 19.61 0.29 0.42
N LEU A 57 19.39 -0.24 -0.77
CA LEU A 57 19.33 0.56 -2.00
C LEU A 57 18.10 1.47 -1.96
N ALA A 58 18.28 2.77 -2.15
CA ALA A 58 17.20 3.76 -2.22
C ALA A 58 17.39 4.68 -3.42
N GLU A 59 16.30 5.19 -3.96
CA GLU A 59 16.27 6.11 -5.09
C GLU A 59 17.08 7.38 -4.79
N ARG A 60 17.75 7.92 -5.80
CA ARG A 60 18.47 9.19 -5.71
C ARG A 60 17.54 10.35 -6.06
N LEU A 61 16.80 10.86 -5.08
CA LEU A 61 15.83 11.92 -5.29
C LEU A 61 16.46 13.32 -5.30
N ASP A 62 15.83 14.24 -6.02
CA ASP A 62 16.07 15.67 -5.91
C ASP A 62 15.41 16.26 -4.65
N ARG A 63 15.50 17.58 -4.45
CA ARG A 63 14.91 18.26 -3.29
C ARG A 63 13.38 18.32 -3.31
N GLY A 64 12.73 17.99 -4.41
CA GLY A 64 11.27 17.99 -4.53
C GLY A 64 10.62 19.31 -4.11
N VAL A 65 11.24 20.45 -4.40
CA VAL A 65 10.77 21.75 -3.89
C VAL A 65 9.38 22.07 -4.40
N VAL A 66 8.47 22.38 -3.48
CA VAL A 66 7.12 22.88 -3.80
C VAL A 66 6.87 24.25 -3.17
N SER A 67 5.96 25.02 -3.77
CA SER A 67 5.45 26.28 -3.25
C SER A 67 3.94 26.22 -3.21
N VAL A 68 3.37 26.18 -2.00
CA VAL A 68 1.93 26.07 -1.78
C VAL A 68 1.35 27.44 -1.42
N GLY A 69 0.53 28.00 -2.31
CA GLY A 69 -0.14 29.27 -2.08
C GLY A 69 -1.26 29.15 -1.05
N GLY A 70 -1.25 30.00 -0.04
CA GLY A 70 -2.24 30.06 1.03
C GLY A 70 -2.62 31.51 1.41
N PRO A 71 -3.53 31.68 2.39
CA PRO A 71 -3.98 33.01 2.82
C PRO A 71 -2.87 33.84 3.49
N ASP A 72 -1.84 33.18 4.03
CA ASP A 72 -0.75 33.82 4.77
C ASP A 72 0.52 34.02 3.91
N GLY A 73 0.52 33.58 2.64
CA GLY A 73 1.64 33.64 1.71
C GLY A 73 1.90 32.33 1.00
N ASN A 74 3.11 32.16 0.49
CA ASN A 74 3.55 30.90 -0.11
C ASN A 74 4.37 30.09 0.90
N LEU A 75 3.92 28.88 1.23
CA LEU A 75 4.72 27.92 1.99
C LEU A 75 5.63 27.17 1.02
N VAL A 76 6.94 27.29 1.21
CA VAL A 76 7.97 26.58 0.44
C VAL A 76 8.45 25.39 1.27
N THR A 77 8.34 24.17 0.73
CA THR A 77 8.80 22.95 1.39
C THR A 77 9.76 22.16 0.51
N TRP A 78 10.63 21.37 1.10
CA TRP A 78 11.63 20.56 0.37
C TRP A 78 12.09 19.35 1.19
N ARG A 79 12.57 18.31 0.49
CA ARG A 79 13.06 17.09 1.12
C ARG A 79 14.33 17.33 1.92
N LEU A 80 14.34 16.80 3.15
CA LEU A 80 15.55 16.44 3.87
C LEU A 80 15.90 15.01 3.45
N LEU A 81 16.96 14.85 2.68
CA LEU A 81 17.32 13.54 2.12
C LEU A 81 18.02 12.66 3.18
N GLY A 82 17.76 11.36 3.16
CA GLY A 82 18.43 10.41 4.05
C GLY A 82 19.95 10.36 3.88
N GLY A 83 20.47 10.74 2.72
CA GLY A 83 21.92 10.90 2.48
C GLY A 83 22.52 12.24 2.92
N ASP A 84 21.72 13.17 3.46
CA ASP A 84 22.24 14.44 3.97
C ASP A 84 22.96 14.23 5.32
N ASP A 85 23.92 15.12 5.64
CA ASP A 85 24.41 15.23 7.02
C ASP A 85 23.27 15.77 7.91
N PRO A 86 22.99 15.20 9.08
CA PRO A 86 21.96 15.72 10.00
C PRO A 86 22.10 17.21 10.33
N ALA A 87 23.30 17.77 10.24
CA ALA A 87 23.59 19.20 10.44
C ALA A 87 23.43 20.05 9.16
N THR A 88 22.97 19.49 8.03
CA THR A 88 22.76 20.24 6.80
C THR A 88 21.78 21.39 7.04
N ALA A 89 22.15 22.60 6.66
CA ALA A 89 21.29 23.78 6.69
C ALA A 89 20.86 24.15 5.25
N PHE A 90 19.92 25.08 5.12
CA PHE A 90 19.37 25.43 3.81
C PHE A 90 19.22 26.94 3.63
N ASN A 91 19.57 27.43 2.44
CA ASN A 91 19.22 28.76 1.96
C ASN A 91 18.02 28.65 1.00
N VAL A 92 17.06 29.57 1.15
CA VAL A 92 15.86 29.65 0.29
C VAL A 92 15.97 30.91 -0.57
N TYR A 93 15.72 30.73 -1.86
CA TYR A 93 15.76 31.80 -2.86
C TYR A 93 14.39 31.94 -3.54
N ARG A 94 13.92 33.20 -3.71
CA ARG A 94 12.79 33.54 -4.56
C ARG A 94 13.29 34.29 -5.78
N ASP A 95 13.01 33.81 -7.00
CA ASP A 95 13.44 34.41 -8.26
C ASP A 95 14.95 34.75 -8.31
N GLY A 96 15.75 33.95 -7.60
CA GLY A 96 17.20 34.10 -7.46
C GLY A 96 17.67 35.09 -6.38
N GLU A 97 16.75 35.71 -5.61
CA GLU A 97 17.07 36.53 -4.45
C GLU A 97 17.01 35.70 -3.16
N LEU A 98 18.06 35.76 -2.33
CA LEU A 98 18.12 35.07 -1.04
C LEU A 98 17.09 35.65 -0.06
N LEU A 99 16.20 34.78 0.45
CA LEU A 99 15.20 35.15 1.44
C LEU A 99 15.69 34.97 2.88
N THR A 100 16.50 33.96 3.12
CA THR A 100 16.98 33.57 4.47
C THR A 100 18.31 34.24 4.77
N PRO A 101 18.38 35.24 5.68
CA PRO A 101 19.64 35.93 5.98
C PRO A 101 20.69 35.03 6.65
N GLU A 102 20.24 33.97 7.34
CA GLU A 102 21.04 32.88 7.89
C GLU A 102 20.46 31.57 7.39
N PRO A 103 21.29 30.54 7.10
CA PRO A 103 20.79 29.23 6.66
C PRO A 103 19.85 28.60 7.71
N LEU A 104 18.73 28.03 7.25
CA LEU A 104 17.76 27.35 8.10
C LEU A 104 18.31 25.99 8.56
N THR A 105 18.24 25.72 9.85
CA THR A 105 18.72 24.47 10.49
C THR A 105 17.57 23.65 11.12
N GLY A 106 16.35 24.19 11.11
CA GLY A 106 15.14 23.54 11.61
C GLY A 106 14.46 22.68 10.54
N ALA A 107 13.14 22.64 10.61
CA ALA A 107 12.28 21.98 9.62
C ALA A 107 12.54 22.48 8.19
N THR A 108 12.22 21.65 7.21
CA THR A 108 12.48 21.95 5.78
C THR A 108 11.28 22.65 5.14
N ASN A 109 10.85 23.74 5.77
CA ASN A 109 9.82 24.64 5.25
C ASN A 109 10.15 26.12 5.53
N HIS A 110 9.56 27.01 4.74
CA HIS A 110 9.70 28.46 4.88
C HIS A 110 8.47 29.18 4.34
N LEU A 111 7.77 29.94 5.19
CA LEU A 111 6.67 30.79 4.78
C LEU A 111 7.20 32.12 4.22
N ASP A 112 6.82 32.47 2.99
CA ASP A 112 7.07 33.76 2.35
C ASP A 112 5.76 34.56 2.27
N PRO A 113 5.51 35.47 3.24
CA PRO A 113 4.18 36.06 3.42
C PRO A 113 3.81 37.12 2.38
N ASP A 114 4.78 37.68 1.68
CA ASP A 114 4.57 38.78 0.73
C ASP A 114 4.76 38.37 -0.73
N ALA A 115 4.83 37.08 -1.00
CA ALA A 115 5.12 36.57 -2.35
C ALA A 115 3.90 36.58 -3.26
N PRO A 116 4.08 36.86 -4.56
CA PRO A 116 3.06 36.52 -5.56
C PRO A 116 2.85 35.00 -5.63
N ALA A 117 1.61 34.57 -5.89
CA ALA A 117 1.27 33.13 -5.91
C ALA A 117 2.03 32.32 -6.96
N ASP A 118 2.58 32.97 -8.00
CA ASP A 118 3.37 32.36 -9.08
C ASP A 118 4.89 32.52 -8.90
N ALA A 119 5.37 32.93 -7.70
CA ALA A 119 6.79 33.04 -7.43
C ALA A 119 7.50 31.68 -7.55
N SER A 120 8.73 31.70 -8.09
CA SER A 120 9.56 30.51 -8.25
C SER A 120 10.63 30.46 -7.17
N TYR A 121 10.76 29.31 -6.54
CA TYR A 121 11.71 29.11 -5.46
C TYR A 121 12.75 28.05 -5.80
N THR A 122 13.95 28.25 -5.27
CA THR A 122 15.00 27.22 -5.23
C THR A 122 15.59 27.14 -3.83
N VAL A 123 16.09 25.97 -3.48
CA VAL A 123 16.71 25.70 -2.19
C VAL A 123 18.14 25.21 -2.40
N ALA A 124 19.08 25.74 -1.63
CA ALA A 124 20.48 25.30 -1.67
C ALA A 124 20.89 24.77 -0.30
N ALA A 125 21.40 23.52 -0.26
CA ALA A 125 21.95 22.94 0.95
C ALA A 125 23.26 23.64 1.34
N VAL A 126 23.48 23.82 2.64
CA VAL A 126 24.72 24.38 3.22
C VAL A 126 25.36 23.33 4.09
N VAL A 127 26.44 22.72 3.62
CA VAL A 127 27.15 21.63 4.28
C VAL A 127 28.51 22.13 4.77
N GLY A 128 28.80 22.02 6.06
CA GLY A 128 30.04 22.50 6.64
C GLY A 128 30.28 24.01 6.41
N GLY A 129 29.22 24.80 6.28
CA GLY A 129 29.27 26.23 5.99
C GLY A 129 29.52 26.58 4.52
N GLN A 130 29.47 25.61 3.62
CA GLN A 130 29.60 25.80 2.17
C GLN A 130 28.27 25.51 1.48
N GLU A 131 27.78 26.50 0.74
CA GLU A 131 26.57 26.36 -0.07
C GLU A 131 26.82 25.45 -1.27
N GLN A 132 25.88 24.54 -1.51
CA GLN A 132 25.86 23.61 -2.63
C GLN A 132 25.08 24.24 -3.81
N PRO A 133 25.12 23.65 -5.03
CA PRO A 133 24.28 24.08 -6.14
C PRO A 133 22.80 24.10 -5.73
N PRO A 134 22.01 25.09 -6.19
CA PRO A 134 20.59 25.14 -5.89
C PRO A 134 19.82 23.98 -6.55
N SER A 135 18.70 23.65 -5.97
CA SER A 135 17.73 22.71 -6.53
C SER A 135 17.18 23.13 -7.90
N ALA A 136 16.44 22.25 -8.56
CA ALA A 136 15.48 22.66 -9.57
C ALA A 136 14.47 23.68 -9.00
N PRO A 137 13.83 24.52 -9.85
CA PRO A 137 12.77 25.41 -9.43
C PRO A 137 11.57 24.65 -8.82
N SER A 138 10.88 25.28 -7.87
CA SER A 138 9.71 24.71 -7.21
C SER A 138 8.58 24.41 -8.20
N LEU A 139 7.85 23.32 -7.92
CA LEU A 139 6.49 23.15 -8.44
C LEU A 139 5.56 24.13 -7.71
N THR A 140 4.63 24.76 -8.44
CA THR A 140 3.74 25.76 -7.88
C THR A 140 2.32 25.24 -7.73
N PHE A 141 1.85 25.23 -6.48
CA PHE A 141 0.49 24.88 -6.07
C PHE A 141 -0.27 26.18 -5.71
N ALA A 142 -0.59 26.98 -6.73
CA ALA A 142 -1.09 28.36 -6.52
C ALA A 142 -2.33 28.45 -5.64
N ASP A 143 -3.22 27.46 -5.72
CA ASP A 143 -4.46 27.35 -4.92
C ASP A 143 -4.43 26.06 -4.05
N GLY A 144 -3.27 25.69 -3.52
CA GLY A 144 -3.09 24.48 -2.70
C GLY A 144 -3.10 23.16 -3.47
N SER A 145 -3.17 23.20 -4.80
CA SER A 145 -3.18 22.00 -5.63
C SER A 145 -2.47 22.18 -6.96
N LEU A 146 -2.04 21.05 -7.54
CA LEU A 146 -1.45 20.96 -8.87
C LEU A 146 -2.24 19.94 -9.71
N ASP A 147 -2.70 20.34 -10.90
CA ASP A 147 -3.32 19.42 -11.85
C ASP A 147 -2.27 18.83 -12.80
N VAL A 148 -2.20 17.50 -12.85
CA VAL A 148 -1.45 16.73 -13.84
C VAL A 148 -2.43 16.32 -14.94
N PRO A 149 -2.40 16.95 -16.12
CA PRO A 149 -3.32 16.64 -17.21
C PRO A 149 -3.18 15.19 -17.70
N LEU A 150 -4.31 14.54 -17.98
CA LEU A 150 -4.37 13.17 -18.40
C LEU A 150 -4.84 13.02 -19.86
N ASP A 151 -4.24 12.09 -20.59
CA ASP A 151 -4.75 11.64 -21.89
C ASP A 151 -5.72 10.47 -21.70
N ARG A 152 -6.97 10.82 -21.29
CA ARG A 152 -8.01 9.83 -21.00
C ARG A 152 -8.26 8.91 -22.20
N PRO A 153 -8.21 7.57 -22.04
CA PRO A 153 -8.42 6.64 -23.13
C PRO A 153 -9.84 6.73 -23.70
N GLU A 154 -9.97 6.48 -25.00
CA GLU A 154 -11.27 6.33 -25.63
C GLU A 154 -11.98 5.08 -25.09
N GLY A 155 -13.27 5.22 -24.77
CA GLY A 155 -14.12 4.11 -24.38
C GLY A 155 -14.38 3.16 -25.55
N GLY A 156 -15.07 2.07 -25.25
CA GLY A 156 -15.37 1.03 -26.21
C GLY A 156 -16.64 0.28 -25.92
N SER A 157 -16.76 -0.89 -26.54
CA SER A 157 -17.85 -1.84 -26.25
C SER A 157 -17.33 -3.27 -26.40
N VAL A 158 -17.69 -4.13 -25.42
CA VAL A 158 -17.40 -5.56 -25.45
C VAL A 158 -18.68 -6.33 -25.17
N ASN A 159 -19.02 -7.29 -26.04
CA ASN A 159 -20.27 -8.08 -25.97
C ASN A 159 -21.54 -7.22 -25.73
N GLY A 160 -21.60 -6.03 -26.35
CA GLY A 160 -22.72 -5.11 -26.22
C GLY A 160 -22.75 -4.28 -24.93
N SER A 161 -21.78 -4.43 -24.04
CA SER A 161 -21.55 -3.57 -22.87
C SER A 161 -20.61 -2.43 -23.25
N ALA A 162 -21.12 -1.20 -23.29
CA ALA A 162 -20.29 -0.02 -23.49
C ALA A 162 -19.52 0.32 -22.23
N TYR A 163 -18.33 0.92 -22.38
CA TYR A 163 -17.51 1.41 -21.28
C TYR A 163 -16.76 2.68 -21.67
N THR A 164 -16.42 3.46 -20.69
CA THR A 164 -15.42 4.53 -20.71
C THR A 164 -14.32 4.16 -19.71
N TYR A 165 -13.40 5.07 -19.41
CA TYR A 165 -12.36 4.84 -18.44
C TYR A 165 -12.43 5.83 -17.30
N ASP A 166 -12.18 5.35 -16.08
CA ASP A 166 -11.90 6.16 -14.92
C ASP A 166 -10.42 6.02 -14.55
N ALA A 167 -9.75 7.13 -14.24
CA ALA A 167 -8.45 7.10 -13.59
C ALA A 167 -8.61 6.43 -12.21
N ASN A 168 -7.77 5.42 -11.93
CA ASN A 168 -7.91 4.60 -10.74
C ASN A 168 -6.66 4.70 -9.86
N ASP A 169 -6.11 3.58 -9.41
CA ASP A 169 -4.93 3.59 -8.54
C ASP A 169 -3.68 4.05 -9.28
N ALA A 170 -2.82 4.76 -8.58
CA ALA A 170 -1.53 5.21 -9.07
C ALA A 170 -0.40 4.71 -8.16
N SER A 171 0.81 4.81 -8.68
CA SER A 171 2.07 4.65 -7.94
C SER A 171 3.08 5.63 -8.52
N VAL A 172 4.22 5.81 -7.86
CA VAL A 172 5.28 6.72 -8.27
C VAL A 172 6.65 6.04 -8.28
N GLY A 173 7.55 6.54 -9.09
CA GLY A 173 8.97 6.19 -9.14
C GLY A 173 9.69 7.17 -10.04
N ASP A 174 10.99 7.29 -9.87
CA ASP A 174 11.87 8.01 -10.79
C ASP A 174 12.10 7.13 -12.03
N LEU A 175 11.24 7.31 -13.06
CA LEU A 175 11.21 6.44 -14.23
C LEU A 175 12.33 6.72 -15.24
N ASP A 176 12.94 7.90 -15.20
CA ASP A 176 13.98 8.33 -16.16
C ASP A 176 15.33 8.69 -15.51
N GLY A 177 15.44 8.55 -14.18
CA GLY A 177 16.67 8.74 -13.44
C GLY A 177 17.04 10.21 -13.20
N ASP A 178 16.07 11.14 -13.28
CA ASP A 178 16.33 12.58 -13.09
C ASP A 178 16.18 13.04 -11.63
N GLY A 179 15.78 12.13 -10.72
CA GLY A 179 15.58 12.36 -9.29
C GLY A 179 14.18 12.85 -8.95
N ARG A 180 13.25 12.91 -9.87
CA ARG A 180 11.86 13.30 -9.66
C ARG A 180 10.94 12.13 -9.96
N TYR A 181 9.83 12.07 -9.23
CA TYR A 181 8.85 11.04 -9.47
C TYR A 181 7.97 11.34 -10.68
N GLU A 182 7.78 10.32 -11.52
CA GLU A 182 6.69 10.20 -12.46
C GLU A 182 5.54 9.40 -11.83
N ILE A 183 4.34 9.57 -12.40
CA ILE A 183 3.13 8.88 -11.97
C ILE A 183 2.81 7.75 -12.93
N VAL A 184 2.73 6.52 -12.41
CA VAL A 184 2.18 5.36 -13.12
C VAL A 184 0.73 5.19 -12.71
N LEU A 185 -0.19 5.31 -13.68
CA LEU A 185 -1.64 5.33 -13.46
C LEU A 185 -2.34 4.17 -14.14
N LYS A 186 -3.13 3.43 -13.37
CA LYS A 186 -4.06 2.42 -13.88
C LYS A 186 -5.38 3.06 -14.33
N TRP A 187 -5.83 2.75 -15.53
CA TRP A 187 -7.14 3.09 -16.06
C TRP A 187 -8.08 1.90 -15.97
N ASP A 188 -9.14 2.01 -15.17
CA ASP A 188 -10.18 0.99 -15.09
C ASP A 188 -11.33 1.29 -16.07
N PRO A 189 -11.75 0.32 -16.90
CA PRO A 189 -12.95 0.48 -17.68
C PRO A 189 -14.18 0.47 -16.76
N THR A 190 -15.14 1.36 -16.99
CA THR A 190 -16.34 1.52 -16.15
C THR A 190 -17.25 0.28 -16.08
N ASN A 191 -16.99 -0.74 -16.89
CA ASN A 191 -17.61 -2.06 -16.83
C ASN A 191 -16.75 -3.12 -16.14
N ALA A 192 -15.73 -2.71 -15.36
CA ALA A 192 -14.96 -3.59 -14.48
C ALA A 192 -15.88 -4.45 -13.58
N ARG A 193 -15.41 -5.61 -13.15
CA ARG A 193 -16.21 -6.57 -12.36
C ARG A 193 -15.40 -7.14 -11.22
N ASP A 194 -16.03 -7.29 -10.07
CA ASP A 194 -15.49 -8.13 -9.01
C ASP A 194 -15.36 -9.58 -9.49
N ASN A 195 -14.44 -10.32 -8.89
CA ASN A 195 -14.17 -11.72 -9.24
C ASN A 195 -15.39 -12.64 -9.06
N SER A 196 -16.30 -12.32 -8.13
CA SER A 196 -17.54 -13.06 -7.90
C SER A 196 -18.60 -12.83 -9.00
N GLN A 197 -18.44 -11.78 -9.81
CA GLN A 197 -19.44 -11.35 -10.81
C GLN A 197 -19.04 -11.75 -12.22
N SER A 198 -19.94 -12.33 -12.99
CA SER A 198 -19.75 -12.59 -14.43
C SER A 198 -19.87 -11.30 -15.25
N GLY A 199 -19.29 -11.29 -16.42
CA GLY A 199 -19.32 -10.20 -17.38
C GLY A 199 -17.98 -9.98 -18.06
N HIS A 200 -18.01 -9.62 -19.35
CA HIS A 200 -16.83 -9.20 -20.07
C HIS A 200 -16.51 -7.75 -19.71
N THR A 201 -15.24 -7.45 -19.53
CA THR A 201 -14.73 -6.09 -19.23
C THR A 201 -13.96 -5.53 -20.42
N GLY A 202 -13.86 -4.20 -20.53
CA GLY A 202 -12.86 -3.56 -21.34
C GLY A 202 -11.44 -3.93 -20.84
N PRO A 203 -10.39 -3.69 -21.65
CA PRO A 203 -9.02 -3.90 -21.21
C PRO A 203 -8.63 -2.89 -20.12
N VAL A 204 -7.74 -3.30 -19.21
CA VAL A 204 -7.03 -2.39 -18.32
C VAL A 204 -5.90 -1.75 -19.08
N LEU A 205 -5.72 -0.44 -18.92
CA LEU A 205 -4.58 0.29 -19.47
C LEU A 205 -3.74 0.84 -18.32
N VAL A 206 -2.43 0.94 -18.53
CA VAL A 206 -1.51 1.55 -17.58
C VAL A 206 -0.69 2.59 -18.32
N ASP A 207 -0.71 3.81 -17.80
CA ASP A 207 0.02 4.95 -18.39
C ASP A 207 1.10 5.44 -17.43
N ALA A 208 2.16 6.06 -17.98
CA ALA A 208 3.07 6.88 -17.18
C ALA A 208 2.99 8.35 -17.61
N TYR A 209 3.09 9.25 -16.63
CA TYR A 209 3.03 10.69 -16.82
C TYR A 209 4.10 11.40 -15.99
N THR A 210 4.75 12.39 -16.61
CA THR A 210 5.48 13.39 -15.83
C THR A 210 4.51 14.33 -15.09
N LEU A 211 4.99 15.05 -14.09
CA LEU A 211 4.15 15.96 -13.31
C LEU A 211 3.59 17.16 -14.09
N ASP A 212 4.10 17.44 -15.29
CA ASP A 212 3.53 18.44 -16.21
C ASP A 212 2.42 17.88 -17.13
N GLY A 213 2.10 16.57 -16.99
CA GLY A 213 1.06 15.88 -17.74
C GLY A 213 1.52 15.32 -19.10
N THR A 214 2.82 15.30 -19.38
CA THR A 214 3.34 14.61 -20.56
C THR A 214 3.21 13.11 -20.35
N ARG A 215 2.40 12.44 -21.19
CA ARG A 215 2.32 10.98 -21.16
C ARG A 215 3.57 10.39 -21.81
N LEU A 216 4.35 9.60 -21.05
CA LEU A 216 5.53 8.90 -21.51
C LEU A 216 5.15 7.70 -22.40
N TRP A 217 4.25 6.86 -21.90
CA TRP A 217 3.80 5.65 -22.59
C TRP A 217 2.41 5.19 -22.12
N ARG A 218 1.87 4.18 -22.82
CA ARG A 218 0.65 3.45 -22.47
C ARG A 218 0.85 1.98 -22.75
N ILE A 219 0.64 1.13 -21.73
CA ILE A 219 0.57 -0.32 -21.82
C ILE A 219 -0.90 -0.74 -21.90
N ASP A 220 -1.25 -1.61 -22.86
CA ASP A 220 -2.59 -2.21 -22.99
C ASP A 220 -2.53 -3.68 -22.56
N LEU A 221 -3.13 -4.02 -21.44
CA LEU A 221 -3.11 -5.39 -20.90
C LEU A 221 -3.96 -6.38 -21.73
N GLY A 222 -4.76 -5.88 -22.65
CA GLY A 222 -5.50 -6.69 -23.60
C GLY A 222 -6.71 -7.41 -23.02
N ALA A 223 -7.27 -8.31 -23.81
CA ALA A 223 -8.51 -9.01 -23.48
C ALA A 223 -8.34 -10.13 -22.44
N ASN A 224 -7.12 -10.63 -22.26
CA ASN A 224 -6.82 -11.77 -21.41
C ASN A 224 -6.40 -11.39 -19.97
N ILE A 225 -6.43 -10.10 -19.64
CA ILE A 225 -6.44 -9.58 -18.27
C ILE A 225 -7.83 -8.96 -18.03
N ARG A 226 -8.57 -9.50 -17.07
CA ARG A 226 -9.90 -9.00 -16.70
C ARG A 226 -9.77 -7.76 -15.84
N ALA A 227 -10.67 -6.78 -15.97
CA ALA A 227 -10.64 -5.57 -15.13
C ALA A 227 -11.46 -5.74 -13.86
N GLY A 228 -10.92 -5.24 -12.75
CA GLY A 228 -11.49 -5.22 -11.40
C GLY A 228 -10.39 -5.13 -10.34
N ALA A 229 -10.77 -4.84 -9.11
CA ALA A 229 -9.84 -4.51 -8.02
C ALA A 229 -8.76 -5.58 -7.72
N HIS A 230 -9.02 -6.84 -8.04
CA HIS A 230 -8.12 -7.94 -7.67
C HIS A 230 -7.31 -8.54 -8.82
N TYR A 231 -7.44 -8.00 -10.06
CA TYR A 231 -6.81 -8.62 -11.23
C TYR A 231 -5.46 -8.03 -11.61
N THR A 232 -5.28 -6.71 -11.43
CA THR A 232 -4.08 -5.99 -11.83
C THR A 232 -3.49 -5.25 -10.64
N GLN A 233 -2.42 -5.80 -10.10
CA GLN A 233 -1.54 -5.19 -9.12
C GLN A 233 -0.24 -4.87 -9.84
N PHE A 234 0.34 -3.70 -9.63
CA PHE A 234 1.58 -3.30 -10.26
C PHE A 234 2.53 -2.68 -9.23
N GLN A 235 3.81 -2.84 -9.45
CA GLN A 235 4.86 -2.32 -8.59
C GLN A 235 5.77 -1.40 -9.39
N VAL A 236 6.15 -0.26 -8.81
CA VAL A 236 7.03 0.73 -9.41
C VAL A 236 8.21 0.94 -8.48
N TYR A 237 9.38 0.48 -8.90
CA TYR A 237 10.59 0.49 -8.07
C TYR A 237 11.84 0.30 -8.93
N ASP A 238 12.99 0.84 -8.51
CA ASP A 238 14.30 0.56 -9.12
C ASP A 238 14.79 -0.83 -8.67
N TYR A 239 14.45 -1.86 -9.44
CA TYR A 239 14.76 -3.25 -9.08
C TYR A 239 16.18 -3.66 -9.43
N ASP A 240 16.79 -3.14 -10.48
CA ASP A 240 18.15 -3.54 -10.89
C ASP A 240 19.25 -2.59 -10.39
N GLY A 241 18.87 -1.48 -9.77
CA GLY A 241 19.78 -0.55 -9.14
C GLY A 241 20.51 0.32 -10.13
N ASP A 242 19.90 0.62 -11.29
CA ASP A 242 20.50 1.50 -12.31
C ASP A 242 20.17 2.98 -12.11
N GLY A 243 19.24 3.27 -11.17
CA GLY A 243 18.80 4.62 -10.81
C GLY A 243 17.50 5.04 -11.50
N SER A 244 16.88 4.17 -12.28
CA SER A 244 15.57 4.39 -12.91
C SER A 244 14.61 3.28 -12.51
N ALA A 245 13.38 3.62 -12.12
CA ALA A 245 12.42 2.63 -11.67
C ALA A 245 11.82 1.83 -12.81
N GLU A 246 11.68 0.51 -12.63
CA GLU A 246 10.91 -0.37 -13.49
C GLU A 246 9.43 -0.42 -13.07
N VAL A 247 8.59 -0.93 -13.98
CA VAL A 247 7.21 -1.28 -13.69
C VAL A 247 7.00 -2.77 -13.88
N ALA A 248 6.58 -3.47 -12.81
CA ALA A 248 6.34 -4.90 -12.83
C ALA A 248 4.86 -5.22 -12.63
N MET A 249 4.29 -6.08 -13.49
CA MET A 249 2.90 -6.51 -13.36
C MET A 249 2.62 -7.83 -14.09
N LYS A 250 1.49 -8.43 -13.71
CA LYS A 250 0.95 -9.60 -14.41
C LYS A 250 0.46 -9.22 -15.81
N THR A 251 0.88 -10.01 -16.82
CA THR A 251 0.49 -9.89 -18.22
C THR A 251 -0.06 -11.21 -18.77
N ALA A 252 -0.54 -11.20 -20.00
CA ALA A 252 -1.07 -12.37 -20.69
C ALA A 252 -0.91 -12.23 -22.21
N ASP A 253 -1.34 -13.23 -22.97
CA ASP A 253 -1.42 -13.17 -24.44
C ASP A 253 -2.17 -11.92 -24.90
N GLY A 254 -1.57 -11.19 -25.84
CA GLY A 254 -2.14 -9.99 -26.43
C GLY A 254 -1.90 -8.70 -25.67
N THR A 255 -1.20 -8.72 -24.52
CA THR A 255 -0.69 -7.51 -23.86
C THR A 255 0.25 -6.77 -24.80
N ARG A 256 0.12 -5.44 -24.90
CA ARG A 256 1.00 -4.56 -25.69
C ARG A 256 1.79 -3.66 -24.75
N ASP A 257 3.09 -3.65 -24.90
CA ASP A 257 3.97 -2.77 -24.14
C ASP A 257 3.90 -1.30 -24.61
N GLY A 258 4.66 -0.41 -23.97
CA GLY A 258 4.67 1.03 -24.25
C GLY A 258 5.12 1.39 -25.69
N GLU A 259 5.86 0.52 -26.35
CA GLU A 259 6.29 0.67 -27.76
C GLU A 259 5.37 -0.06 -28.75
N GLY A 260 4.33 -0.78 -28.26
CA GLY A 260 3.36 -1.51 -29.07
C GLY A 260 3.75 -2.95 -29.39
N THR A 261 4.85 -3.47 -28.81
CA THR A 261 5.27 -4.88 -28.93
C THR A 261 4.27 -5.77 -28.20
N VAL A 262 3.90 -6.89 -28.83
CA VAL A 262 2.92 -7.82 -28.25
C VAL A 262 3.61 -8.90 -27.43
N ILE A 263 3.16 -9.11 -26.21
CA ILE A 263 3.54 -10.24 -25.35
C ILE A 263 2.63 -11.43 -25.68
N GLY A 264 3.24 -12.59 -25.92
CA GLY A 264 2.53 -13.82 -26.26
C GLY A 264 1.81 -13.79 -27.62
N ASP A 265 0.65 -14.44 -27.71
CA ASP A 265 -0.14 -14.54 -28.95
C ASP A 265 -1.11 -13.35 -29.07
N ALA A 266 -0.87 -12.48 -30.07
CA ALA A 266 -1.71 -11.32 -30.38
C ALA A 266 -3.16 -11.67 -30.75
N GLY A 267 -3.44 -12.88 -31.21
CA GLY A 267 -4.75 -13.34 -31.70
C GLY A 267 -5.55 -14.14 -30.68
N ALA A 268 -4.98 -14.43 -29.51
CA ALA A 268 -5.61 -15.26 -28.49
C ALA A 268 -6.71 -14.49 -27.73
N ASP A 269 -7.84 -15.19 -27.48
CA ASP A 269 -8.90 -14.76 -26.56
C ASP A 269 -9.30 -15.95 -25.69
N HIS A 270 -8.87 -15.92 -24.43
CA HIS A 270 -9.07 -17.00 -23.46
C HIS A 270 -10.32 -16.78 -22.59
N ARG A 271 -11.10 -15.71 -22.84
CA ARG A 271 -12.32 -15.43 -22.10
C ARG A 271 -13.39 -16.48 -22.37
N ASN A 272 -13.99 -17.02 -21.33
CA ASN A 272 -15.17 -17.87 -21.45
C ASN A 272 -16.45 -17.02 -21.68
N SER A 273 -17.59 -17.66 -21.85
CA SER A 273 -18.88 -17.00 -22.07
C SER A 273 -19.34 -16.11 -20.90
N GLY A 274 -18.79 -16.31 -19.69
CA GLY A 274 -19.01 -15.50 -18.51
C GLY A 274 -18.05 -14.32 -18.39
N GLY A 275 -17.07 -14.19 -19.29
CA GLY A 275 -16.05 -13.14 -19.26
C GLY A 275 -14.86 -13.43 -18.35
N TYR A 276 -14.80 -14.61 -17.73
CA TYR A 276 -13.63 -15.03 -16.95
C TYR A 276 -12.51 -15.58 -17.85
N VAL A 277 -11.27 -15.39 -17.45
CA VAL A 277 -10.06 -15.92 -18.10
C VAL A 277 -9.54 -17.08 -17.26
N LEU A 278 -10.03 -18.30 -17.51
CA LEU A 278 -9.71 -19.49 -16.71
C LEU A 278 -8.77 -20.46 -17.43
N SER A 279 -8.19 -20.04 -18.54
CA SER A 279 -7.23 -20.80 -19.34
C SER A 279 -6.30 -19.85 -20.07
N GLY A 280 -5.28 -20.39 -20.72
CA GLY A 280 -4.24 -19.63 -21.40
C GLY A 280 -3.04 -19.35 -20.51
N PRO A 281 -1.93 -18.89 -21.10
CA PRO A 281 -0.73 -18.54 -20.37
C PRO A 281 -0.93 -17.25 -19.56
N GLU A 282 -0.17 -17.14 -18.50
CA GLU A 282 -0.06 -15.97 -17.65
C GLU A 282 1.42 -15.68 -17.43
N TYR A 283 1.78 -14.42 -17.45
CA TYR A 283 3.17 -13.99 -17.32
C TYR A 283 3.31 -12.94 -16.22
N LEU A 284 4.52 -12.82 -15.68
CA LEU A 284 5.02 -11.64 -14.99
C LEU A 284 5.97 -10.94 -15.95
N THR A 285 5.77 -9.65 -16.19
CA THR A 285 6.61 -8.85 -17.07
C THR A 285 7.15 -7.64 -16.32
N VAL A 286 8.43 -7.35 -16.49
CA VAL A 286 9.10 -6.13 -16.07
C VAL A 286 9.24 -5.21 -17.28
N PHE A 287 8.88 -3.94 -17.11
CA PHE A 287 8.90 -2.91 -18.13
C PHE A 287 9.86 -1.80 -17.73
N GLU A 288 10.61 -1.29 -18.70
CA GLU A 288 11.46 -0.11 -18.57
C GLU A 288 10.63 1.13 -18.21
N GLY A 289 10.98 1.83 -17.15
CA GLY A 289 10.23 2.98 -16.66
C GLY A 289 10.07 4.10 -17.66
N ALA A 290 11.15 4.47 -18.33
CA ALA A 290 11.15 5.59 -19.26
C ALA A 290 10.29 5.36 -20.52
N THR A 291 10.12 4.12 -20.99
CA THR A 291 9.49 3.81 -22.29
C THR A 291 8.29 2.88 -22.21
N GLY A 292 8.11 2.16 -21.10
CA GLY A 292 7.13 1.10 -20.98
C GLY A 292 7.44 -0.14 -21.84
N ARG A 293 8.64 -0.25 -22.39
CA ARG A 293 9.11 -1.40 -23.18
C ARG A 293 9.29 -2.61 -22.27
N ALA A 294 8.80 -3.79 -22.67
CA ALA A 294 9.03 -5.03 -21.94
C ALA A 294 10.53 -5.37 -21.94
N LEU A 295 11.12 -5.48 -20.75
CA LEU A 295 12.52 -5.86 -20.53
C LEU A 295 12.67 -7.37 -20.49
N ASP A 296 11.90 -8.04 -19.62
CA ASP A 296 11.87 -9.49 -19.53
C ASP A 296 10.47 -9.99 -19.11
N THR A 297 10.17 -11.23 -19.47
CA THR A 297 8.88 -11.87 -19.24
C THR A 297 9.08 -13.34 -18.84
N ALA A 298 8.56 -13.72 -17.67
CA ALA A 298 8.58 -15.08 -17.17
C ALA A 298 7.16 -15.66 -17.03
N ASP A 299 7.02 -16.97 -16.97
CA ASP A 299 5.76 -17.60 -16.61
C ASP A 299 5.34 -17.17 -15.20
N TYR A 300 4.08 -16.73 -15.04
CA TYR A 300 3.58 -16.29 -13.73
C TYR A 300 3.59 -17.45 -12.71
N ALA A 301 4.19 -17.22 -11.57
CA ALA A 301 4.15 -18.13 -10.44
C ALA A 301 3.38 -17.50 -9.26
N PRO A 302 2.43 -18.26 -8.70
CA PRO A 302 2.03 -19.60 -9.08
C PRO A 302 1.16 -19.61 -10.34
N GLY A 303 1.35 -20.59 -11.21
CA GLY A 303 0.43 -20.83 -12.33
C GLY A 303 -0.97 -21.17 -11.83
N ARG A 304 -2.01 -20.88 -12.65
CA ARG A 304 -3.44 -21.11 -12.31
C ARG A 304 -3.72 -22.58 -11.94
N GLY A 305 -3.13 -23.55 -12.62
CA GLY A 305 -3.39 -24.95 -12.42
C GLY A 305 -4.88 -25.30 -12.64
N ASN A 306 -5.41 -26.21 -11.82
CA ASN A 306 -6.84 -26.49 -11.80
C ASN A 306 -7.58 -25.44 -10.97
N VAL A 307 -8.51 -24.71 -11.58
CA VAL A 307 -9.28 -23.61 -10.96
C VAL A 307 -9.95 -24.02 -9.64
N ALA A 308 -10.45 -25.27 -9.58
CA ALA A 308 -11.15 -25.75 -8.39
C ALA A 308 -10.24 -25.93 -7.14
N ASP A 309 -8.94 -26.04 -7.31
CA ASP A 309 -7.98 -26.19 -6.21
C ASP A 309 -7.85 -24.88 -5.39
N TRP A 310 -8.34 -23.77 -5.93
CA TRP A 310 -8.37 -22.46 -5.25
C TRP A 310 -9.65 -22.18 -4.45
N GLY A 311 -10.57 -23.17 -4.34
CA GLY A 311 -11.76 -23.08 -3.50
C GLY A 311 -13.09 -22.88 -4.26
N ASP A 312 -13.07 -22.58 -5.56
CA ASP A 312 -14.24 -22.60 -6.43
C ASP A 312 -13.88 -22.96 -7.88
N GLY A 313 -14.89 -23.31 -8.69
CA GLY A 313 -14.68 -23.71 -10.09
C GLY A 313 -15.05 -22.64 -11.12
N TYR A 314 -15.38 -21.41 -10.69
CA TYR A 314 -15.86 -20.37 -11.62
C TYR A 314 -14.96 -19.12 -11.70
N GLY A 315 -13.92 -19.04 -10.89
CA GLY A 315 -12.89 -18.02 -11.03
C GLY A 315 -12.91 -16.89 -10.00
N ASN A 316 -13.73 -16.99 -8.94
CA ASN A 316 -13.72 -15.99 -7.89
C ASN A 316 -12.45 -16.07 -7.02
N ARG A 317 -12.00 -17.28 -6.68
CA ARG A 317 -10.87 -17.49 -5.76
C ARG A 317 -9.52 -17.54 -6.45
N VAL A 318 -9.43 -18.11 -7.66
CA VAL A 318 -8.17 -18.28 -8.39
C VAL A 318 -7.54 -16.97 -8.86
N ASP A 319 -8.35 -15.96 -9.17
CA ASP A 319 -7.87 -14.69 -9.72
C ASP A 319 -7.85 -13.57 -8.66
N ARG A 320 -7.43 -13.91 -7.44
CA ARG A 320 -7.17 -12.99 -6.33
C ARG A 320 -5.68 -12.79 -6.17
N PHE A 321 -5.16 -11.64 -6.59
CA PHE A 321 -3.75 -11.31 -6.62
C PHE A 321 -3.41 -10.20 -5.62
N LEU A 322 -2.22 -10.31 -5.02
CA LEU A 322 -1.56 -9.23 -4.28
C LEU A 322 -0.15 -9.07 -4.85
N ALA A 323 0.44 -7.90 -4.68
CA ALA A 323 1.82 -7.62 -5.06
C ALA A 323 2.48 -6.69 -4.04
N GLY A 324 3.78 -6.79 -3.91
CA GLY A 324 4.60 -5.94 -3.05
C GLY A 324 6.05 -5.92 -3.50
N THR A 325 6.82 -5.07 -2.87
CA THR A 325 8.28 -4.97 -2.98
C THR A 325 8.87 -5.24 -1.62
N ALA A 326 10.00 -5.95 -1.54
CA ALA A 326 10.63 -6.38 -0.29
C ALA A 326 12.16 -6.45 -0.42
N TYR A 327 12.89 -6.13 0.63
CA TYR A 327 14.35 -6.27 0.71
C TYR A 327 14.71 -7.64 1.28
N LEU A 328 14.45 -8.71 0.52
CA LEU A 328 14.63 -10.10 0.94
C LEU A 328 16.11 -10.54 1.10
N ASP A 329 17.05 -9.73 0.66
CA ASP A 329 18.49 -9.92 0.95
C ASP A 329 19.04 -8.84 1.90
N GLY A 330 18.17 -7.92 2.35
CA GLY A 330 18.50 -6.81 3.22
C GLY A 330 19.16 -5.62 2.52
N GLU A 331 19.50 -5.72 1.24
CA GLU A 331 20.25 -4.70 0.50
C GLU A 331 19.56 -4.23 -0.78
N ASN A 332 18.89 -5.14 -1.51
CA ASN A 332 18.31 -4.85 -2.82
C ASN A 332 16.83 -5.23 -2.87
N PRO A 333 15.98 -4.44 -3.56
CA PRO A 333 14.56 -4.72 -3.65
C PRO A 333 14.28 -5.94 -4.52
N SER A 334 13.34 -6.76 -4.10
CA SER A 334 12.78 -7.91 -4.81
C SER A 334 11.28 -7.70 -5.00
N MET A 335 10.71 -8.29 -6.03
CA MET A 335 9.26 -8.28 -6.27
C MET A 335 8.60 -9.46 -5.55
N VAL A 336 7.43 -9.23 -5.00
CA VAL A 336 6.56 -10.26 -4.41
C VAL A 336 5.23 -10.25 -5.14
N PHE A 337 4.84 -11.39 -5.73
CA PHE A 337 3.54 -11.56 -6.37
C PHE A 337 2.83 -12.79 -5.83
N SER A 338 1.55 -12.68 -5.54
CA SER A 338 0.78 -13.76 -4.95
C SER A 338 -0.45 -14.14 -5.77
N ARG A 339 -1.02 -15.30 -5.47
CA ARG A 339 -2.32 -15.76 -5.93
C ARG A 339 -3.06 -16.47 -4.82
N GLY A 340 -4.32 -16.11 -4.62
CA GLY A 340 -5.21 -16.72 -3.64
C GLY A 340 -4.94 -16.23 -2.22
N TYR A 341 -5.98 -16.19 -1.40
CA TYR A 341 -5.88 -15.84 0.02
C TYR A 341 -7.08 -16.32 0.84
N TYR A 342 -8.19 -16.73 0.22
CA TYR A 342 -9.36 -17.25 0.92
C TYR A 342 -9.25 -18.72 1.32
N THR A 343 -8.44 -19.51 0.59
CA THR A 343 -8.17 -20.93 0.83
C THR A 343 -6.69 -21.16 0.59
N ARG A 344 -6.30 -21.80 -0.53
CA ARG A 344 -4.91 -21.85 -0.93
C ARG A 344 -4.35 -20.45 -1.12
N ALA A 345 -3.18 -20.19 -0.56
CA ALA A 345 -2.42 -18.96 -0.72
C ALA A 345 -1.01 -19.32 -1.22
N VAL A 346 -0.57 -18.64 -2.27
CA VAL A 346 0.78 -18.84 -2.82
C VAL A 346 1.41 -17.49 -3.05
N ILE A 347 2.64 -17.33 -2.57
CA ILE A 347 3.45 -16.13 -2.68
C ILE A 347 4.73 -16.50 -3.41
N ALA A 348 5.15 -15.73 -4.39
CA ALA A 348 6.38 -15.94 -5.14
C ALA A 348 7.22 -14.66 -5.12
N ALA A 349 8.49 -14.81 -4.77
CA ALA A 349 9.47 -13.73 -4.84
C ALA A 349 10.32 -13.83 -6.11
N TRP A 350 10.68 -12.65 -6.64
CA TRP A 350 11.41 -12.50 -7.89
C TRP A 350 12.46 -11.40 -7.78
N ASP A 351 13.60 -11.64 -8.37
CA ASP A 351 14.66 -10.66 -8.55
C ASP A 351 14.71 -10.24 -10.03
N PHE A 352 14.90 -8.95 -10.28
CA PHE A 352 15.26 -8.45 -11.60
C PHE A 352 16.65 -7.85 -11.50
N ARG A 353 17.63 -8.48 -12.15
CA ARG A 353 19.04 -8.08 -12.10
C ARG A 353 19.67 -8.33 -13.48
N ASP A 354 20.55 -7.45 -13.92
CA ASP A 354 21.27 -7.58 -15.18
C ASP A 354 20.32 -7.79 -16.40
N GLY A 355 19.08 -7.24 -16.31
CA GLY A 355 18.04 -7.39 -17.34
C GLY A 355 17.35 -8.76 -17.38
N GLU A 356 17.51 -9.59 -16.37
CA GLU A 356 16.92 -10.93 -16.29
C GLU A 356 16.01 -11.06 -15.05
N LEU A 357 14.79 -11.57 -15.26
CA LEU A 357 13.79 -11.84 -14.24
C LEU A 357 13.95 -13.26 -13.71
N THR A 358 14.40 -13.42 -12.47
CA THR A 358 14.65 -14.72 -11.85
C THR A 358 13.76 -14.93 -10.63
N ARG A 359 13.16 -16.12 -10.53
CA ARG A 359 12.35 -16.49 -9.37
C ARG A 359 13.24 -16.93 -8.21
N ARG A 360 13.12 -16.21 -7.07
CA ARG A 360 13.90 -16.46 -5.87
C ARG A 360 13.35 -17.68 -5.10
N TRP A 361 12.08 -17.62 -4.71
CA TRP A 361 11.38 -18.71 -4.01
C TRP A 361 9.87 -18.69 -4.30
N VAL A 362 9.18 -19.76 -3.90
CA VAL A 362 7.72 -19.86 -3.87
C VAL A 362 7.29 -20.49 -2.57
N PHE A 363 6.45 -19.83 -1.82
CA PHE A 363 5.71 -20.35 -0.69
C PHE A 363 4.32 -20.80 -1.14
N ASP A 364 3.90 -22.01 -0.78
CA ASP A 364 2.57 -22.55 -1.10
C ASP A 364 1.93 -23.18 0.15
N SER A 365 0.74 -22.73 0.52
CA SER A 365 0.00 -23.27 1.67
C SER A 365 -0.44 -24.73 1.49
N ASP A 366 -0.45 -25.26 0.26
CA ASP A 366 -0.74 -26.67 -0.02
C ASP A 366 0.49 -27.58 0.12
N ASP A 367 1.70 -27.00 0.28
CA ASP A 367 2.91 -27.79 0.51
C ASP A 367 2.90 -28.48 1.89
N PRO A 368 3.54 -29.64 2.02
CA PRO A 368 3.60 -30.38 3.28
C PRO A 368 4.18 -29.52 4.41
N GLY A 369 3.40 -29.28 5.45
CA GLY A 369 3.78 -28.46 6.60
C GLY A 369 3.10 -27.10 6.62
N ASN A 370 2.67 -26.55 5.46
CA ASN A 370 2.16 -25.21 5.33
C ASN A 370 0.62 -25.09 5.45
N GLY A 371 -0.10 -26.21 5.67
CA GLY A 371 -1.57 -26.21 5.67
C GLY A 371 -2.25 -25.26 6.66
N ALA A 372 -1.54 -24.80 7.71
CA ALA A 372 -2.05 -23.80 8.65
C ALA A 372 -2.19 -22.40 8.03
N TYR A 373 -1.44 -22.10 6.97
CA TYR A 373 -1.44 -20.81 6.27
C TYR A 373 -2.63 -20.66 5.30
N ALA A 374 -3.29 -21.76 4.95
CA ALA A 374 -4.45 -21.73 4.07
C ALA A 374 -5.60 -20.92 4.72
N GLY A 375 -6.17 -19.98 3.96
CA GLY A 375 -7.28 -19.15 4.42
C GLY A 375 -6.91 -18.06 5.43
N GLN A 376 -5.63 -17.73 5.59
CA GLN A 376 -5.15 -16.66 6.47
C GLN A 376 -4.89 -15.33 5.74
N GLY A 377 -4.82 -15.32 4.41
CA GLY A 377 -4.52 -14.12 3.65
C GLY A 377 -5.66 -13.11 3.66
N PHE A 378 -5.32 -11.82 3.56
CA PHE A 378 -6.24 -10.68 3.54
C PHE A 378 -6.39 -10.09 2.13
N HIS A 379 -7.15 -9.01 2.01
CA HIS A 379 -7.25 -8.22 0.77
C HIS A 379 -6.09 -7.23 0.58
N SER A 380 -5.07 -7.31 1.38
CA SER A 380 -3.83 -6.52 1.32
C SER A 380 -2.67 -7.35 1.85
N LEU A 381 -1.46 -6.87 1.66
CA LEU A 381 -0.25 -7.36 2.31
C LEU A 381 0.51 -6.17 2.88
N SER A 382 1.45 -6.44 3.76
CA SER A 382 2.46 -5.48 4.22
C SER A 382 3.82 -6.16 4.21
N VAL A 383 4.86 -5.36 4.06
CA VAL A 383 6.25 -5.82 4.04
C VAL A 383 7.04 -4.98 5.03
N ALA A 384 7.82 -5.62 5.88
CA ALA A 384 8.68 -4.97 6.86
C ALA A 384 9.74 -5.95 7.37
N ASP A 385 10.86 -5.44 7.88
CA ASP A 385 11.82 -6.19 8.72
C ASP A 385 11.18 -6.42 10.10
N ALA A 386 10.36 -7.46 10.17
CA ALA A 386 9.50 -7.71 11.32
C ALA A 386 10.24 -8.35 12.50
N ASP A 387 11.26 -9.17 12.24
CA ASP A 387 12.03 -9.87 13.27
C ASP A 387 13.38 -9.19 13.61
N GLY A 388 13.73 -8.12 12.88
CA GLY A 388 14.90 -7.28 13.14
C GLY A 388 16.21 -7.89 12.65
N ASP A 389 16.17 -8.80 11.67
CA ASP A 389 17.35 -9.43 11.11
C ASP A 389 17.97 -8.61 9.95
N GLY A 390 17.29 -7.54 9.52
CA GLY A 390 17.69 -6.62 8.45
C GLY A 390 17.12 -6.99 7.08
N ARG A 391 16.29 -8.04 6.97
CA ARG A 391 15.57 -8.45 5.77
C ARG A 391 14.09 -8.30 5.99
N ASP A 392 13.33 -8.23 4.90
CA ASP A 392 11.90 -8.01 4.99
C ASP A 392 11.11 -9.32 4.95
N GLU A 393 10.11 -9.42 5.83
CA GLU A 393 9.07 -10.45 5.83
C GLU A 393 7.82 -9.97 5.09
N VAL A 394 7.02 -10.92 4.66
CA VAL A 394 5.73 -10.66 3.99
C VAL A 394 4.58 -11.05 4.91
N MET A 395 3.94 -10.06 5.55
CA MET A 395 2.68 -10.22 6.25
C MET A 395 1.54 -10.15 5.23
N PHE A 396 0.85 -11.28 4.99
CA PHE A 396 -0.23 -11.32 3.98
C PHE A 396 -1.63 -11.48 4.59
N GLY A 397 -1.74 -11.25 5.91
CA GLY A 397 -2.97 -11.34 6.68
C GLY A 397 -2.73 -11.85 8.09
N ALA A 398 -3.47 -12.86 8.50
CA ALA A 398 -3.30 -13.53 9.79
C ALA A 398 -2.10 -14.52 9.77
N ALA A 399 -1.11 -14.27 8.93
CA ALA A 399 0.10 -15.06 8.75
C ALA A 399 1.21 -14.24 8.09
N ALA A 400 2.46 -14.66 8.30
CA ALA A 400 3.65 -14.10 7.67
C ALA A 400 4.54 -15.18 7.06
N VAL A 401 5.25 -14.80 6.00
CA VAL A 401 6.30 -15.59 5.33
C VAL A 401 7.61 -14.85 5.47
N ASP A 402 8.64 -15.59 5.85
CA ASP A 402 10.00 -15.16 6.08
C ASP A 402 10.72 -14.78 4.78
N ASP A 403 11.81 -14.04 4.86
CA ASP A 403 12.64 -13.56 3.74
C ASP A 403 13.12 -14.70 2.82
N ASP A 404 13.32 -15.89 3.38
CA ASP A 404 13.78 -17.08 2.66
C ASP A 404 12.63 -17.90 2.02
N GLY A 405 11.38 -17.47 2.19
CA GLY A 405 10.19 -18.12 1.66
C GLY A 405 9.67 -19.26 2.53
N THR A 406 10.14 -19.40 3.77
CA THR A 406 9.54 -20.31 4.76
C THR A 406 8.40 -19.60 5.51
N GLY A 407 7.51 -20.39 6.13
CA GLY A 407 6.43 -19.79 6.93
C GLY A 407 6.97 -19.32 8.28
N LEU A 408 6.78 -18.02 8.61
CA LEU A 408 7.24 -17.44 9.87
C LEU A 408 6.26 -17.74 11.01
N TRP A 409 5.02 -17.25 10.90
CA TRP A 409 3.98 -17.49 11.91
C TRP A 409 2.56 -17.50 11.32
N VAL A 410 1.61 -18.02 12.12
CA VAL A 410 0.17 -18.04 11.83
C VAL A 410 -0.60 -17.76 13.13
N THR A 411 -1.44 -16.71 13.16
CA THR A 411 -2.32 -16.45 14.31
C THR A 411 -3.53 -17.36 14.35
N GLY A 412 -3.96 -17.91 13.21
CA GLY A 412 -5.16 -18.73 13.10
C GLY A 412 -6.47 -17.93 13.09
N HIS A 413 -6.42 -16.61 12.96
CA HIS A 413 -7.61 -15.75 12.93
C HIS A 413 -8.37 -15.79 11.59
N GLY A 414 -7.78 -16.38 10.54
CA GLY A 414 -8.42 -16.54 9.24
C GLY A 414 -8.41 -15.26 8.40
N HIS A 415 -9.15 -15.29 7.31
CA HIS A 415 -9.25 -14.21 6.33
C HIS A 415 -9.83 -12.90 6.90
N GLY A 416 -9.33 -11.76 6.41
CA GLY A 416 -9.75 -10.42 6.83
C GLY A 416 -9.62 -9.36 5.74
N ASP A 417 -10.02 -8.14 6.08
CA ASP A 417 -10.19 -7.02 5.14
C ASP A 417 -9.04 -6.01 5.12
N ALA A 418 -8.49 -5.68 6.27
CA ALA A 418 -7.47 -4.64 6.41
C ALA A 418 -6.30 -5.12 7.28
N LEU A 419 -5.09 -4.73 6.88
CA LEU A 419 -3.84 -5.10 7.52
C LEU A 419 -2.93 -3.89 7.59
N HIS A 420 -2.39 -3.60 8.78
CA HIS A 420 -1.40 -2.54 8.99
C HIS A 420 -0.21 -3.09 9.77
N VAL A 421 0.99 -2.69 9.40
CA VAL A 421 2.24 -3.04 10.08
C VAL A 421 3.02 -1.77 10.35
N GLY A 422 3.42 -1.56 11.60
CA GLY A 422 4.16 -0.39 12.03
C GLY A 422 4.57 -0.49 13.50
N ASP A 423 5.32 0.47 13.97
CA ASP A 423 5.65 0.69 15.36
C ASP A 423 4.47 1.44 16.03
N PHE A 424 3.56 0.68 16.64
CA PHE A 424 2.28 1.19 17.13
C PHE A 424 2.20 1.27 18.66
N VAL A 425 3.01 0.50 19.37
CA VAL A 425 2.91 0.36 20.84
C VAL A 425 4.13 0.98 21.50
N PRO A 426 3.98 2.12 22.19
CA PRO A 426 5.08 2.76 22.91
C PRO A 426 5.73 1.81 23.93
N ASP A 427 7.00 2.02 24.18
CA ASP A 427 7.79 1.22 25.14
C ASP A 427 7.93 -0.28 24.78
N ARG A 428 7.43 -0.73 23.64
CA ARG A 428 7.57 -2.09 23.14
C ARG A 428 8.52 -2.13 21.93
N PRO A 429 9.63 -2.85 22.00
CA PRO A 429 10.54 -2.90 20.85
C PRO A 429 9.95 -3.76 19.71
N GLY A 430 10.19 -3.33 18.47
CA GLY A 430 9.74 -4.02 17.27
C GLY A 430 8.41 -3.50 16.74
N LEU A 431 7.91 -4.16 15.72
CA LEU A 431 6.70 -3.75 15.02
C LEU A 431 5.48 -4.58 15.48
N GLU A 432 4.28 -4.05 15.25
CA GLU A 432 3.04 -4.75 15.42
C GLU A 432 2.28 -4.91 14.10
N VAL A 433 1.43 -5.95 14.09
CA VAL A 433 0.48 -6.21 13.01
C VAL A 433 -0.94 -6.01 13.54
N TYR A 434 -1.66 -5.03 12.99
CA TYR A 434 -3.09 -4.84 13.23
C TYR A 434 -3.90 -5.47 12.11
N GLY A 435 -4.77 -6.42 12.45
CA GLY A 435 -5.62 -7.13 11.51
C GLY A 435 -7.11 -6.95 11.81
N VAL A 436 -7.90 -6.84 10.73
CA VAL A 436 -9.35 -6.64 10.78
C VAL A 436 -10.06 -7.78 10.05
N GLY A 437 -10.89 -8.54 10.79
CA GLY A 437 -11.51 -9.76 10.30
C GLY A 437 -12.73 -9.55 9.39
N GLU A 438 -12.97 -10.50 8.48
CA GLU A 438 -14.12 -10.51 7.56
C GLU A 438 -15.20 -11.54 7.93
N ASN A 439 -14.94 -12.46 8.84
CA ASN A 439 -15.84 -13.59 9.01
C ASN A 439 -16.28 -13.85 10.47
N THR A 440 -17.40 -14.56 10.63
CA THR A 440 -18.04 -14.84 11.93
C THR A 440 -17.24 -15.75 12.86
N ALA A 441 -16.16 -16.34 12.43
CA ALA A 441 -15.31 -17.23 13.23
C ALA A 441 -14.05 -16.52 13.74
N SER A 442 -13.75 -15.33 13.23
CA SER A 442 -12.56 -14.54 13.55
C SER A 442 -12.88 -13.44 14.56
N PRO A 443 -11.89 -12.89 15.28
CA PRO A 443 -12.01 -11.61 15.95
C PRO A 443 -12.39 -10.51 14.93
N ASP A 444 -13.15 -9.50 15.35
CA ASP A 444 -13.45 -8.32 14.53
C ASP A 444 -12.17 -7.49 14.27
N ALA A 445 -11.29 -7.44 15.27
CA ALA A 445 -9.96 -6.83 15.18
C ALA A 445 -8.99 -7.50 16.15
N TRP A 446 -7.70 -7.42 15.86
CA TRP A 446 -6.62 -7.96 16.70
C TRP A 446 -5.32 -7.21 16.46
N LEU A 447 -4.46 -7.18 17.48
CA LEU A 447 -3.07 -6.71 17.41
C LEU A 447 -2.14 -7.85 17.80
N ALA A 448 -1.05 -8.02 17.08
CA ALA A 448 -0.04 -9.04 17.36
C ALA A 448 1.37 -8.46 17.16
N ASP A 449 2.34 -9.08 17.81
CA ASP A 449 3.76 -8.91 17.57
C ASP A 449 4.12 -9.32 16.14
N ALA A 450 4.78 -8.47 15.38
CA ALA A 450 5.09 -8.72 13.98
C ALA A 450 6.15 -9.80 13.79
N ALA A 451 7.09 -9.95 14.72
CA ALA A 451 8.15 -10.95 14.65
C ALA A 451 7.65 -12.38 14.93
N THR A 452 6.68 -12.52 15.85
CA THR A 452 6.30 -13.82 16.40
C THR A 452 4.87 -14.24 16.09
N GLY A 453 3.99 -13.29 15.72
CA GLY A 453 2.56 -13.51 15.60
C GLY A 453 1.84 -13.69 16.95
N ASP A 454 2.52 -13.44 18.08
CA ASP A 454 1.92 -13.51 19.42
C ASP A 454 0.86 -12.43 19.57
N VAL A 455 -0.40 -12.84 19.78
CA VAL A 455 -1.54 -11.92 19.85
C VAL A 455 -1.51 -11.13 21.17
N LEU A 456 -1.43 -9.81 21.07
CA LEU A 456 -1.42 -8.89 22.22
C LEU A 456 -2.83 -8.69 22.75
N TRP A 457 -3.80 -8.46 21.87
CA TRP A 457 -5.22 -8.36 22.22
C TRP A 457 -6.12 -8.69 21.01
N THR A 458 -7.39 -8.99 21.32
CA THR A 458 -8.45 -9.21 20.32
C THR A 458 -9.72 -8.50 20.73
N LEU A 459 -10.52 -8.03 19.76
CA LEU A 459 -11.77 -7.33 19.98
C LEU A 459 -12.90 -7.94 19.15
N GLY A 460 -14.09 -8.01 19.74
CA GLY A 460 -15.30 -8.43 19.07
C GLY A 460 -15.25 -9.84 18.49
N SER A 461 -16.29 -10.19 17.75
CA SER A 461 -16.33 -11.37 16.88
C SER A 461 -17.64 -11.38 16.07
N GLY A 462 -17.59 -11.96 14.88
CA GLY A 462 -18.81 -12.31 14.17
C GLY A 462 -19.28 -11.29 13.15
N ASN A 463 -18.46 -10.30 12.81
CA ASN A 463 -18.79 -9.31 11.81
C ASN A 463 -17.88 -9.42 10.59
N ASP A 464 -18.38 -8.92 9.47
CA ASP A 464 -17.62 -8.55 8.29
C ASP A 464 -17.35 -7.05 8.42
N ASN A 465 -16.09 -6.67 8.66
CA ASN A 465 -15.72 -5.30 8.94
C ASN A 465 -15.60 -4.44 7.68
N GLY A 466 -15.08 -5.01 6.61
CA GLY A 466 -14.84 -4.31 5.36
C GLY A 466 -13.73 -3.26 5.41
N ARG A 467 -13.43 -2.71 6.59
CA ARG A 467 -12.45 -1.63 6.80
C ARG A 467 -11.93 -1.59 8.23
N GLY A 468 -10.69 -1.12 8.38
CA GLY A 468 -10.05 -0.77 9.63
C GLY A 468 -8.78 0.00 9.39
N VAL A 469 -8.34 0.75 10.37
CA VAL A 469 -7.18 1.64 10.31
C VAL A 469 -6.44 1.59 11.64
N ALA A 470 -5.13 1.70 11.58
CA ALA A 470 -4.21 1.92 12.69
C ALA A 470 -3.35 3.15 12.42
N GLY A 471 -3.11 3.97 13.42
CA GLY A 471 -2.20 5.12 13.36
C GLY A 471 -2.40 6.07 14.52
N ASP A 472 -1.37 6.83 14.86
CA ASP A 472 -1.42 7.88 15.87
C ASP A 472 -2.24 9.06 15.31
N VAL A 473 -3.48 9.22 15.78
CA VAL A 473 -4.41 10.27 15.34
C VAL A 473 -4.81 11.22 16.46
N TRP A 474 -4.32 10.98 17.69
CA TRP A 474 -4.71 11.78 18.84
C TRP A 474 -3.61 11.86 19.92
N ALA A 475 -2.95 12.99 20.01
CA ALA A 475 -1.90 13.26 21.02
C ALA A 475 -2.34 13.08 22.50
N GLY A 476 -3.63 12.82 22.76
CA GLY A 476 -4.16 12.56 24.11
C GLY A 476 -4.02 11.10 24.58
N SER A 477 -3.61 10.19 23.72
CA SER A 477 -3.36 8.77 23.98
C SER A 477 -1.94 8.41 23.54
N PRO A 478 -1.17 7.64 24.29
CA PRO A 478 0.18 7.26 23.87
C PRO A 478 0.14 6.18 22.77
N GLY A 479 0.95 6.34 21.75
CA GLY A 479 1.07 5.41 20.61
C GLY A 479 -0.11 5.50 19.65
N ALA A 480 -0.23 4.50 18.79
CA ALA A 480 -1.28 4.50 17.77
C ALA A 480 -2.67 4.16 18.33
N GLU A 481 -3.69 4.67 17.65
CA GLU A 481 -5.07 4.27 17.82
C GLU A 481 -5.51 3.28 16.74
N PHE A 482 -6.52 2.46 17.13
CA PHE A 482 -7.05 1.37 16.31
C PHE A 482 -8.56 1.41 16.26
N TRP A 483 -9.14 1.29 15.07
CA TRP A 483 -10.58 1.16 14.91
C TRP A 483 -10.97 0.45 13.62
N SER A 484 -12.18 -0.08 13.59
CA SER A 484 -12.76 -0.68 12.40
C SER A 484 -14.23 -0.30 12.26
N SER A 485 -14.85 -0.69 11.17
CA SER A 485 -16.26 -0.35 10.94
C SER A 485 -17.18 -0.96 12.00
N SER A 486 -16.90 -2.13 12.55
CA SER A 486 -17.75 -2.83 13.52
C SER A 486 -17.29 -2.74 14.98
N VAL A 487 -16.01 -2.52 15.26
CA VAL A 487 -15.52 -2.31 16.63
C VAL A 487 -16.05 -1.00 17.17
N SER A 488 -16.54 -1.01 18.41
CA SER A 488 -17.01 0.19 19.13
C SER A 488 -15.85 0.98 19.70
N GLY A 489 -15.93 2.31 19.64
CA GLY A 489 -14.92 3.22 20.20
C GLY A 489 -13.61 3.25 19.42
N LEU A 490 -12.76 4.20 19.75
CA LEU A 490 -11.37 4.30 19.38
C LEU A 490 -10.54 3.53 20.41
N ARG A 491 -9.60 2.71 19.99
CA ARG A 491 -8.79 1.85 20.86
C ARG A 491 -7.37 2.34 20.92
N GLY A 492 -6.80 2.44 22.11
CA GLY A 492 -5.37 2.70 22.29
C GLY A 492 -4.52 1.45 22.12
N ALA A 493 -3.22 1.59 22.32
CA ALA A 493 -2.22 0.54 22.14
C ALA A 493 -2.46 -0.74 22.94
N ASP A 494 -3.10 -0.65 24.10
CA ASP A 494 -3.49 -1.78 24.98
C ASP A 494 -4.83 -2.42 24.62
N GLY A 495 -5.55 -1.90 23.61
CA GLY A 495 -6.88 -2.35 23.19
C GLY A 495 -8.03 -1.76 24.01
N ASP A 496 -7.77 -0.94 25.02
CA ASP A 496 -8.79 -0.26 25.81
C ASP A 496 -9.41 0.91 25.03
N GLU A 497 -10.66 1.26 25.34
CA GLU A 497 -11.35 2.36 24.68
C GLU A 497 -10.83 3.70 25.20
N VAL A 498 -10.27 4.52 24.32
CA VAL A 498 -9.70 5.84 24.64
C VAL A 498 -10.61 7.00 24.21
N GLY A 499 -11.55 6.76 23.31
CA GLY A 499 -12.44 7.80 22.81
C GLY A 499 -13.54 7.29 21.88
N PRO A 500 -14.38 8.19 21.33
CA PRO A 500 -15.32 7.86 20.27
C PRO A 500 -14.56 7.56 18.99
N LYS A 501 -14.92 6.48 18.28
CA LYS A 501 -14.25 6.20 17.01
C LYS A 501 -14.61 7.22 15.94
N PRO A 502 -13.66 7.52 15.01
CA PRO A 502 -13.93 8.32 13.83
C PRO A 502 -15.08 7.79 12.97
N GLY A 503 -15.69 8.66 12.18
CA GLY A 503 -16.79 8.30 11.28
C GLY A 503 -16.35 7.48 10.07
N SER A 504 -15.07 7.53 9.71
CA SER A 504 -14.44 6.73 8.65
C SER A 504 -13.37 5.81 9.21
N ALA A 505 -13.01 4.77 8.46
CA ALA A 505 -11.95 3.83 8.78
C ALA A 505 -11.21 3.43 7.47
N ASN A 506 -10.94 4.41 6.61
CA ASN A 506 -10.39 4.16 5.28
C ASN A 506 -8.90 4.44 5.20
N PHE A 507 -8.46 5.70 5.46
CA PHE A 507 -7.11 6.16 5.21
C PHE A 507 -6.66 7.20 6.24
N LEU A 508 -5.35 7.42 6.32
CA LEU A 508 -4.69 8.45 7.13
C LEU A 508 -3.67 9.20 6.27
N VAL A 509 -3.31 10.40 6.73
CA VAL A 509 -2.33 11.28 6.07
C VAL A 509 -1.66 12.17 7.12
N TRP A 510 -0.37 12.47 7.01
CA TRP A 510 0.26 13.57 7.74
C TRP A 510 0.05 14.88 6.98
N TRP A 511 -0.72 15.78 7.55
CA TRP A 511 -1.17 16.99 6.83
C TRP A 511 -0.86 18.30 7.53
N ASP A 512 -1.25 18.49 8.79
CA ASP A 512 -1.21 19.83 9.42
C ASP A 512 0.16 20.20 9.99
N GLY A 513 1.07 19.26 10.15
CA GLY A 513 2.46 19.51 10.52
C GLY A 513 2.82 19.22 11.95
N ASP A 514 1.91 18.64 12.75
CA ASP A 514 2.26 17.97 13.99
C ASP A 514 2.61 16.49 13.75
N ALA A 515 2.81 15.69 14.79
CA ALA A 515 3.21 14.31 14.65
C ALA A 515 2.02 13.33 14.51
N SER A 516 0.78 13.80 14.76
CA SER A 516 -0.43 12.99 14.60
C SER A 516 -0.83 12.92 13.13
N ARG A 517 -1.59 11.88 12.76
CA ARG A 517 -2.13 11.74 11.40
C ARG A 517 -3.59 12.16 11.33
N GLU A 518 -3.97 12.81 10.26
CA GLU A 518 -5.33 13.18 9.98
C GLU A 518 -6.09 12.04 9.28
N LEU A 519 -7.42 12.09 9.44
CA LEU A 519 -8.36 11.19 8.80
C LEU A 519 -8.52 11.57 7.33
N LEU A 520 -8.21 10.65 6.41
CA LEU A 520 -8.43 10.82 4.98
C LEU A 520 -9.59 9.93 4.53
N ASP A 521 -10.70 10.53 4.10
CA ASP A 521 -11.89 9.79 3.66
C ASP A 521 -12.61 10.47 2.49
N GLY A 522 -12.85 9.73 1.43
CA GLY A 522 -13.46 10.27 0.22
C GLY A 522 -12.55 11.32 -0.42
N THR A 523 -12.97 12.58 -0.36
CA THR A 523 -12.19 13.71 -0.89
C THR A 523 -11.94 14.77 0.17
N ARG A 524 -11.73 14.36 1.42
CA ARG A 524 -11.58 15.28 2.55
C ARG A 524 -10.52 14.81 3.54
N ILE A 525 -9.94 15.77 4.25
CA ILE A 525 -9.01 15.56 5.36
C ILE A 525 -9.61 16.21 6.60
N ASP A 526 -9.70 15.45 7.68
CA ASP A 526 -10.24 15.90 8.97
C ASP A 526 -9.22 15.60 10.08
N GLU A 527 -8.86 16.59 10.89
CA GLU A 527 -8.16 16.38 12.16
C GLU A 527 -9.13 15.72 13.16
N TYR A 528 -8.67 14.67 13.84
CA TYR A 528 -9.48 13.99 14.84
C TYR A 528 -9.40 14.70 16.19
N ASP A 529 -10.55 14.88 16.83
CA ASP A 529 -10.68 15.26 18.24
C ASP A 529 -11.89 14.52 18.84
N PRO A 530 -11.78 13.94 20.07
CA PRO A 530 -12.88 13.23 20.70
C PRO A 530 -14.13 14.11 20.94
N ASP A 531 -13.99 15.42 21.05
CA ASP A 531 -15.09 16.37 21.19
C ASP A 531 -15.68 16.82 19.84
N GLY A 532 -15.04 16.48 18.71
CA GLY A 532 -15.52 16.76 17.35
C GLY A 532 -14.41 17.12 16.38
N SER A 533 -14.27 16.36 15.30
CA SER A 533 -13.23 16.55 14.28
C SER A 533 -13.34 17.89 13.54
N THR A 534 -12.19 18.45 13.16
CA THR A 534 -12.06 19.70 12.40
C THR A 534 -11.74 19.39 10.93
N ARG A 535 -12.46 20.04 9.98
CA ARG A 535 -12.16 19.92 8.55
C ARG A 535 -10.94 20.77 8.19
N LEU A 536 -9.88 20.12 7.65
CA LEU A 536 -8.67 20.77 7.14
C LEU A 536 -8.72 20.97 5.63
N LEU A 537 -9.24 19.99 4.89
CA LEU A 537 -9.36 20.06 3.42
C LEU A 537 -10.68 19.46 2.94
N ASP A 538 -11.30 20.10 1.95
CA ASP A 538 -12.41 19.56 1.16
C ASP A 538 -12.04 19.68 -0.33
N GLY A 539 -11.71 18.57 -0.97
CA GLY A 539 -11.26 18.54 -2.36
C GLY A 539 -12.39 18.89 -3.33
N GLU A 540 -12.27 20.02 -4.01
CA GLU A 540 -13.26 20.49 -4.98
C GLU A 540 -13.05 19.90 -6.37
N GLY A 541 -14.11 19.40 -7.00
CA GLY A 541 -14.09 18.90 -8.38
C GLY A 541 -13.33 17.60 -8.58
N VAL A 542 -12.96 16.92 -7.51
CA VAL A 542 -12.27 15.62 -7.51
C VAL A 542 -13.20 14.49 -7.07
N ALA A 543 -12.73 13.26 -7.20
CA ALA A 543 -13.46 12.06 -6.80
C ALA A 543 -12.49 11.01 -6.24
N SER A 544 -12.95 10.31 -5.19
CA SER A 544 -12.26 9.15 -4.65
C SER A 544 -12.44 7.92 -5.54
N ASN A 545 -11.60 6.91 -5.34
CA ASN A 545 -11.58 5.64 -6.04
C ASN A 545 -12.24 4.51 -5.21
N ASN A 546 -12.33 3.33 -5.80
CA ASN A 546 -12.68 2.07 -5.15
C ASN A 546 -14.04 2.05 -4.43
N GLY A 547 -14.99 2.84 -4.92
CA GLY A 547 -16.39 2.86 -4.48
C GLY A 547 -16.54 3.20 -3.01
N THR A 548 -17.07 2.26 -2.22
CA THR A 548 -17.28 2.47 -0.78
C THR A 548 -15.98 2.44 0.04
N LYS A 549 -14.84 2.02 -0.53
CA LYS A 549 -13.54 2.13 0.14
C LYS A 549 -13.04 3.59 0.15
N ALA A 550 -13.50 4.39 -0.81
CA ALA A 550 -13.34 5.85 -0.86
C ALA A 550 -11.86 6.30 -0.72
N THR A 551 -10.95 5.59 -1.40
CA THR A 551 -9.51 5.84 -1.34
C THR A 551 -9.07 6.94 -2.31
N PRO A 552 -7.95 7.64 -2.08
CA PRO A 552 -7.29 8.44 -3.12
C PRO A 552 -6.78 7.55 -4.26
N ALA A 553 -6.29 8.14 -5.33
CA ALA A 553 -5.50 7.42 -6.34
C ALA A 553 -4.13 7.03 -5.78
N LEU A 554 -3.54 7.92 -4.97
CA LEU A 554 -2.29 7.74 -4.24
C LEU A 554 -2.25 8.72 -3.07
N SER A 555 -1.61 8.36 -1.96
CA SER A 555 -1.26 9.26 -0.87
C SER A 555 0.10 8.89 -0.30
N GLY A 556 0.98 9.87 -0.11
CA GLY A 556 2.30 9.67 0.47
C GLY A 556 3.21 10.88 0.32
N ASP A 557 4.37 10.84 0.97
CA ASP A 557 5.46 11.81 0.84
C ASP A 557 6.11 11.65 -0.55
N ILE A 558 5.55 12.35 -1.54
CA ILE A 558 6.03 12.30 -2.92
C ILE A 558 6.69 13.60 -3.38
N LEU A 559 6.47 14.70 -2.66
CA LEU A 559 7.02 16.04 -2.94
C LEU A 559 7.24 16.80 -1.62
N GLY A 560 7.94 17.94 -1.67
CA GLY A 560 8.07 18.82 -0.51
C GLY A 560 8.84 18.21 0.65
N ASP A 561 8.36 18.42 1.88
CA ASP A 561 8.94 17.85 3.10
C ASP A 561 8.34 16.45 3.40
N TRP A 562 8.53 15.93 4.60
CA TRP A 562 8.10 14.60 5.02
C TRP A 562 6.56 14.40 5.05
N ARG A 563 5.77 15.49 4.95
CA ARG A 563 4.30 15.39 4.96
C ARG A 563 3.79 14.88 3.63
N GLU A 564 2.61 14.27 3.68
CA GLU A 564 2.11 13.48 2.57
C GLU A 564 1.25 14.32 1.62
N GLU A 565 1.44 14.16 0.32
CA GLU A 565 0.51 14.62 -0.69
C GLU A 565 -0.65 13.66 -0.84
N VAL A 566 -1.80 14.21 -1.27
CA VAL A 566 -2.98 13.42 -1.62
C VAL A 566 -3.33 13.63 -3.08
N VAL A 567 -3.40 12.54 -3.83
CA VAL A 567 -3.68 12.54 -5.26
C VAL A 567 -5.08 12.01 -5.51
N TRP A 568 -5.99 12.84 -5.98
CA TRP A 568 -7.31 12.43 -6.46
C TRP A 568 -7.45 12.65 -7.96
N ARG A 569 -8.22 11.78 -8.61
CA ARG A 569 -8.67 12.07 -9.97
C ARG A 569 -9.68 13.22 -9.98
N THR A 570 -9.68 14.04 -11.02
CA THR A 570 -10.79 14.97 -11.24
C THR A 570 -12.08 14.21 -11.57
N ALA A 571 -13.23 14.78 -11.23
CA ALA A 571 -14.53 14.12 -11.43
C ALA A 571 -14.83 13.78 -12.90
N ASP A 572 -14.21 14.49 -13.84
CA ASP A 572 -14.31 14.26 -15.28
C ASP A 572 -13.18 13.37 -15.86
N ASN A 573 -12.22 12.95 -15.01
CA ASN A 573 -11.05 12.15 -15.39
C ASN A 573 -10.12 12.84 -16.41
N THR A 574 -10.01 14.16 -16.37
CA THR A 574 -9.11 14.92 -17.27
C THR A 574 -7.78 15.26 -16.64
N ALA A 575 -7.66 15.10 -15.32
CA ALA A 575 -6.42 15.29 -14.57
C ALA A 575 -6.36 14.40 -13.33
N LEU A 576 -5.16 14.16 -12.82
CA LEU A 576 -4.92 13.90 -11.41
C LEU A 576 -4.64 15.24 -10.73
N ARG A 577 -5.29 15.48 -9.61
CA ARG A 577 -5.06 16.65 -8.77
C ARG A 577 -4.30 16.26 -7.53
N ILE A 578 -3.10 16.81 -7.39
CA ILE A 578 -2.23 16.64 -6.23
C ILE A 578 -2.49 17.79 -5.28
N TYR A 579 -2.80 17.50 -4.04
CA TYR A 579 -2.89 18.46 -2.95
C TYR A 579 -1.66 18.33 -2.07
N SER A 580 -1.05 19.46 -1.71
CA SER A 580 0.02 19.56 -0.73
C SER A 580 -0.39 20.54 0.37
N THR A 581 0.14 20.36 1.57
CA THR A 581 -0.30 21.09 2.76
C THR A 581 0.18 22.54 2.77
N PRO A 582 -0.67 23.52 3.18
CA PRO A 582 -0.26 24.90 3.40
C PRO A 582 0.20 25.20 4.84
N HIS A 583 0.28 24.21 5.73
CA HIS A 583 0.62 24.40 7.14
C HIS A 583 2.13 24.37 7.36
N GLU A 584 2.67 25.23 8.24
CA GLU A 584 4.06 25.15 8.69
C GLU A 584 4.24 23.99 9.67
N THR A 585 5.46 23.44 9.77
CA THR A 585 5.84 22.45 10.79
C THR A 585 7.16 22.86 11.43
N ASP A 586 7.32 22.56 12.72
CA ASP A 586 8.59 22.67 13.45
C ASP A 586 9.39 21.35 13.42
N LEU A 587 8.80 20.26 12.93
CA LEU A 587 9.42 18.93 12.91
C LEU A 587 10.45 18.81 11.78
N ARG A 588 11.64 18.33 12.13
CA ARG A 588 12.70 18.05 11.19
C ARG A 588 12.83 16.55 10.99
N VAL A 589 12.27 16.06 9.89
CA VAL A 589 12.20 14.63 9.57
C VAL A 589 12.81 14.40 8.19
N PRO A 590 13.68 13.39 8.00
CA PRO A 590 14.07 12.95 6.65
C PRO A 590 12.83 12.55 5.84
N THR A 591 12.88 12.74 4.53
CA THR A 591 11.79 12.29 3.66
C THR A 591 11.46 10.82 3.94
N LEU A 592 10.16 10.53 4.13
CA LEU A 592 9.68 9.20 4.52
C LEU A 592 9.95 8.16 3.43
N VAL A 593 10.07 8.55 2.16
CA VAL A 593 10.43 7.62 1.07
C VAL A 593 11.88 7.12 1.16
N HIS A 594 12.70 7.67 2.04
CA HIS A 594 14.01 7.09 2.39
C HIS A 594 13.94 6.13 3.60
N ASP A 595 12.81 6.07 4.33
CA ASP A 595 12.46 4.90 5.14
C ASP A 595 11.97 3.79 4.21
N THR A 596 12.70 2.68 4.12
CA THR A 596 12.44 1.65 3.11
C THR A 596 11.11 0.92 3.34
N GLN A 597 10.66 0.77 4.61
CA GLN A 597 9.32 0.22 4.89
C GLN A 597 8.22 1.14 4.34
N TYR A 598 8.33 2.46 4.55
CA TYR A 598 7.39 3.43 4.00
C TYR A 598 7.41 3.42 2.46
N ARG A 599 8.61 3.39 1.85
CA ARG A 599 8.74 3.42 0.39
C ARG A 599 8.16 2.17 -0.29
N VAL A 600 8.38 0.98 0.26
CA VAL A 600 7.75 -0.24 -0.28
C VAL A 600 6.24 -0.22 -0.06
N ALA A 601 5.74 0.37 1.06
CA ALA A 601 4.33 0.54 1.30
C ALA A 601 3.67 1.47 0.28
N LEU A 602 4.34 2.55 -0.12
CA LEU A 602 3.91 3.42 -1.20
C LEU A 602 3.82 2.66 -2.54
N ALA A 603 4.75 1.77 -2.84
CA ALA A 603 4.75 0.96 -4.06
C ALA A 603 3.59 -0.05 -4.10
N TRP A 604 3.24 -0.71 -2.99
CA TRP A 604 2.14 -1.66 -2.95
C TRP A 604 0.77 -1.04 -2.58
N GLN A 605 0.68 0.28 -2.38
CA GLN A 605 -0.57 0.95 -2.01
C GLN A 605 -1.73 0.65 -2.99
N ASN A 606 -1.46 0.43 -4.28
CA ASN A 606 -2.44 0.06 -5.30
C ASN A 606 -2.98 -1.38 -5.17
N THR A 607 -2.49 -2.16 -4.20
CA THR A 607 -2.81 -3.59 -4.08
C THR A 607 -4.17 -3.81 -3.44
N ALA A 608 -5.10 -4.38 -4.21
CA ALA A 608 -6.44 -4.83 -3.81
C ALA A 608 -7.22 -3.82 -2.96
N TYR A 609 -7.22 -3.92 -1.62
CA TYR A 609 -7.79 -2.91 -0.73
C TYR A 609 -6.68 -1.99 -0.26
N ASN A 610 -6.53 -0.85 -0.95
CA ASN A 610 -5.51 0.16 -0.67
C ASN A 610 -5.46 0.52 0.82
N GLN A 611 -4.24 0.63 1.37
CA GLN A 611 -3.96 1.02 2.76
C GLN A 611 -2.96 2.18 2.78
N PRO A 612 -2.98 3.06 3.80
CA PRO A 612 -1.98 4.10 3.96
C PRO A 612 -0.60 3.49 4.24
N PRO A 613 0.49 4.12 3.79
CA PRO A 613 1.84 3.67 4.12
C PRO A 613 2.15 3.93 5.60
N HIS A 614 3.00 3.06 6.20
CA HIS A 614 3.53 3.22 7.54
C HIS A 614 5.05 3.16 7.51
N PRO A 615 5.75 4.08 8.20
CA PRO A 615 7.20 4.00 8.38
C PRO A 615 7.59 2.90 9.38
N SER A 616 8.89 2.62 9.46
CA SER A 616 9.47 1.65 10.39
C SER A 616 9.55 2.16 11.84
N PHE A 617 9.06 3.36 12.13
CA PHE A 617 9.15 4.02 13.43
C PHE A 617 7.89 4.82 13.77
N ALA A 618 7.64 5.05 15.05
CA ALA A 618 6.56 5.90 15.55
C ALA A 618 7.01 7.37 15.56
N LEU A 619 6.47 8.20 14.66
CA LEU A 619 6.83 9.63 14.59
C LEU A 619 6.40 10.39 15.84
N GLY A 620 5.19 10.14 16.36
CA GLY A 620 4.66 10.80 17.55
C GLY A 620 5.54 10.58 18.79
N ASP A 621 5.98 9.35 19.01
CA ASP A 621 6.82 8.99 20.15
C ASP A 621 8.23 9.58 20.02
N THR A 622 8.84 9.50 18.83
CA THR A 622 10.18 10.08 18.59
C THR A 622 10.19 11.60 18.74
N ALA A 623 9.12 12.28 18.31
CA ALA A 623 8.95 13.72 18.48
C ALA A 623 8.76 14.11 19.95
N ALA A 624 7.95 13.35 20.71
CA ALA A 624 7.70 13.57 22.13
C ALA A 624 8.97 13.39 22.99
N GLU A 625 9.84 12.46 22.64
CA GLU A 625 11.13 12.26 23.29
C GLU A 625 12.18 13.30 22.92
N GLY A 626 11.95 14.12 21.90
CA GLY A 626 12.92 15.06 21.35
C GLY A 626 14.13 14.39 20.69
N ALA A 627 13.99 13.11 20.34
CA ALA A 627 15.06 12.32 19.71
C ALA A 627 15.18 12.62 18.21
N GLY A 628 14.11 13.14 17.58
CA GLY A 628 14.00 13.28 16.13
C GLY A 628 13.77 11.92 15.46
N ALA A 629 13.26 11.93 14.22
CA ALA A 629 13.09 10.71 13.43
C ALA A 629 14.43 9.98 13.22
N PRO A 630 14.41 8.62 13.14
CA PRO A 630 15.61 7.85 12.84
C PRO A 630 16.20 8.28 11.49
N TRP A 631 17.53 8.25 11.39
CA TRP A 631 18.21 8.55 10.13
C TRP A 631 18.35 7.25 9.33
N PRO A 632 17.87 7.18 8.10
CA PRO A 632 17.85 5.93 7.34
C PRO A 632 19.26 5.49 6.95
N ASP A 633 19.54 4.18 7.04
CA ASP A 633 20.78 3.57 6.56
C ASP A 633 20.58 3.09 5.11
N ILE A 634 20.86 3.99 4.17
CA ILE A 634 20.61 3.78 2.75
C ILE A 634 21.87 4.07 1.90
N ARG A 635 21.90 3.46 0.71
CA ARG A 635 22.82 3.77 -0.37
C ARG A 635 22.06 4.11 -1.64
N HIS A 636 22.66 4.89 -2.51
CA HIS A 636 22.10 5.22 -3.81
C HIS A 636 22.80 4.47 -4.93
N PRO A 637 22.14 4.27 -6.09
CA PRO A 637 22.72 3.68 -7.31
C PRO A 637 24.00 4.35 -7.79
#